data_b533cb7b843515dc01fcc36c76a281b5
#
_entry.id   b533cb7b843515dc01fcc36c76a281b5
#
_cell.length_a   1.000
_cell.length_b   1.000
_cell.length_c   1.000
_cell.angle_alpha   90.00
_cell.angle_beta   90.00
_cell.angle_gamma   90.00
#
_symmetry.space_group_name_H-M   'P 1'
#
loop_
_entity.id
_entity.type
_entity.pdbx_description
1 polymer ?
#
loop_
_entity_poly.entity_id
_entity_poly.type
_entity_poly.pdbx_seq_one_letter_code
_entity_poly.pdbx_strand_id
1 'polypeptide(L)'
;MPKVTTPAKVKKRDGSIVKFDETKIKVAVEKAALEVLGQREKARTVSRRVTEVVVKKLSQQYKGKIPDIENIQDMVEHALMSEGYNHIAKSYILYRENRSQLRLTKSALGLKDDLKLPVNTMEVLRRRYLLKDENQNIVETPSELFRRVASHVAKAEDNFKSRYSREDVEEHFFKMMRNLEFMPNSPTLMNAGTSFGQLSACFVIPVEDSIEGIFKALGNMAQIHQTGGGTGFSFSNLRPKSDIVQSTKGQASGPVSFMSIFDQATGVIVQGGRRRGANMGILRCDHPDIVDFIEAKIEPSRFSNFNLSVGVTDKFMRAVKENRAFALINPRTRKAVRKVKARALFDLIVNAAWRTGEPGLVFLDEINRRNPTPEIGQIEATNPCGELPLLPYESCNLGSINLAKMVKQTQDPRRVDWKKLAEAVRWVVRFLDDVIEVNNYPLGQIKQITLANRKIGLGVMGFADMLIKLGIRYSSPQAVNFASKLMRFIRKESVDASIALAKERGVFPNFAKSIYAKDNLRLRNATVNTIAPTGTISIIAGCSSGIEPLFAISFVRNVLSGTKLFEINPLFEAAAKKRHTFNREILAEIARHGSLQNIKDVPADIKKVFVTAFDVKPQEHIQIQAAFQKYTDNAVSKTINLPNDATVEDVRSIYLMAHKLKCKGITIYRYGTKAEQVLSFPETPHVKPFNFAQGRRGAKYLVTAGPEYSGGCATGTCVF
;
A
#
# COMPACT_ATOMS: atom_id res chain seq x y z
N MET A 1 50.61 -15.44 27.54
CA MET A 1 50.35 -15.36 26.10
C MET A 1 50.39 -13.90 25.70
N PRO A 2 51.13 -13.49 24.65
CA PRO A 2 51.14 -12.08 24.23
C PRO A 2 49.72 -11.64 23.84
N LYS A 3 49.26 -10.50 24.32
CA LYS A 3 47.96 -9.88 23.94
C LYS A 3 47.94 -9.74 22.42
N VAL A 4 47.03 -10.47 21.77
CA VAL A 4 46.76 -10.31 20.32
C VAL A 4 46.19 -8.92 20.11
N THR A 5 47.00 -8.00 19.59
CA THR A 5 46.56 -6.62 19.29
C THR A 5 45.74 -6.65 17.99
N THR A 6 44.42 -6.67 18.11
CA THR A 6 43.52 -6.55 16.95
C THR A 6 43.71 -5.18 16.26
N PRO A 7 43.45 -5.09 14.93
CA PRO A 7 43.44 -3.80 14.24
C PRO A 7 42.42 -2.86 14.91
N ALA A 8 42.86 -1.61 15.24
CA ALA A 8 41.95 -0.67 15.90
C ALA A 8 40.87 -0.10 14.93
N LYS A 9 41.17 -0.11 13.63
CA LYS A 9 40.34 0.51 12.57
C LYS A 9 40.25 -0.38 11.35
N VAL A 10 39.22 -0.17 10.52
CA VAL A 10 39.02 -0.81 9.21
C VAL A 10 38.56 0.23 8.22
N LYS A 11 39.06 0.17 6.99
CA LYS A 11 38.64 1.00 5.88
C LYS A 11 37.47 0.35 5.15
N LYS A 12 36.35 1.05 5.07
CA LYS A 12 35.21 0.62 4.31
C LYS A 12 35.38 0.87 2.81
N ARG A 13 34.47 0.30 1.99
CA ARG A 13 34.44 0.46 0.52
C ARG A 13 34.23 1.91 0.06
N ASP A 14 33.54 2.72 0.86
CA ASP A 14 33.32 4.17 0.62
C ASP A 14 34.53 5.03 1.01
N GLY A 15 35.65 4.40 1.39
CA GLY A 15 36.86 5.06 1.85
C GLY A 15 36.84 5.49 3.31
N SER A 16 35.68 5.43 4.01
CA SER A 16 35.59 5.82 5.42
C SER A 16 36.31 4.84 6.34
N ILE A 17 36.98 5.39 7.36
CA ILE A 17 37.72 4.61 8.34
C ILE A 17 36.89 4.56 9.64
N VAL A 18 36.54 3.35 10.07
CA VAL A 18 35.73 3.11 11.27
C VAL A 18 36.44 2.18 12.25
N LYS A 19 35.98 2.14 13.51
CA LYS A 19 36.49 1.19 14.51
C LYS A 19 36.26 -0.25 14.05
N PHE A 20 37.27 -1.09 14.22
CA PHE A 20 37.16 -2.52 13.94
C PHE A 20 36.19 -3.18 14.94
N ASP A 21 35.35 -4.06 14.44
CA ASP A 21 34.35 -4.78 15.23
C ASP A 21 34.27 -6.23 14.75
N GLU A 22 34.89 -7.14 15.54
CA GLU A 22 34.94 -8.58 15.25
C GLU A 22 33.56 -9.26 15.23
N THR A 23 32.57 -8.66 15.93
CA THR A 23 31.21 -9.22 15.97
C THR A 23 30.58 -9.26 14.58
N LYS A 24 31.01 -8.38 13.67
CA LYS A 24 30.54 -8.37 12.26
C LYS A 24 31.02 -9.58 11.50
N ILE A 25 32.27 -10.04 11.75
CA ILE A 25 32.79 -11.30 11.16
C ILE A 25 31.98 -12.47 11.71
N LYS A 26 31.84 -12.53 13.03
CA LYS A 26 31.09 -13.57 13.73
C LYS A 26 29.67 -13.72 13.18
N VAL A 27 28.93 -12.61 13.07
CA VAL A 27 27.55 -12.62 12.55
C VAL A 27 27.49 -13.05 11.07
N ALA A 28 28.45 -12.63 10.25
CA ALA A 28 28.49 -12.99 8.83
C ALA A 28 28.73 -14.51 8.64
N VAL A 29 29.68 -15.06 9.38
CA VAL A 29 29.99 -16.50 9.34
C VAL A 29 28.83 -17.32 9.97
N GLU A 30 28.25 -16.88 11.10
CA GLU A 30 27.10 -17.56 11.72
C GLU A 30 25.93 -17.68 10.74
N LYS A 31 25.65 -16.64 9.94
CA LYS A 31 24.60 -16.66 8.92
C LYS A 31 24.86 -17.69 7.84
N ALA A 32 26.08 -17.72 7.27
CA ALA A 32 26.45 -18.69 6.25
C ALA A 32 26.45 -20.12 6.80
N ALA A 33 26.96 -20.32 8.02
CA ALA A 33 26.97 -21.63 8.69
C ALA A 33 25.53 -22.08 9.03
N LEU A 34 24.64 -21.20 9.46
CA LEU A 34 23.25 -21.52 9.76
C LEU A 34 22.48 -21.94 8.50
N GLU A 35 22.75 -21.31 7.37
CA GLU A 35 22.16 -21.65 6.06
C GLU A 35 22.50 -23.08 5.64
N VAL A 36 23.74 -23.51 5.89
CA VAL A 36 24.23 -24.86 5.51
C VAL A 36 23.87 -25.91 6.54
N LEU A 37 24.04 -25.61 7.83
CA LEU A 37 23.93 -26.61 8.92
C LEU A 37 22.51 -26.73 9.49
N GLY A 38 21.65 -25.73 9.30
CA GLY A 38 20.30 -25.71 9.85
C GLY A 38 20.21 -25.65 11.39
N GLN A 39 21.33 -25.74 12.12
CA GLN A 39 21.41 -25.83 13.58
C GLN A 39 22.18 -24.64 14.16
N ARG A 40 21.51 -23.85 14.99
CA ARG A 40 22.04 -22.59 15.51
C ARG A 40 23.27 -22.77 16.40
N GLU A 41 23.29 -23.79 17.24
CA GLU A 41 24.43 -24.05 18.13
C GLU A 41 25.69 -24.45 17.36
N LYS A 42 25.54 -25.33 16.35
CA LYS A 42 26.66 -25.72 15.47
C LYS A 42 27.15 -24.50 14.66
N ALA A 43 26.24 -23.69 14.13
CA ALA A 43 26.60 -22.48 13.41
C ALA A 43 27.37 -21.46 14.28
N ARG A 44 27.01 -21.30 15.55
CA ARG A 44 27.73 -20.47 16.52
C ARG A 44 29.14 -21.01 16.83
N THR A 45 29.27 -22.33 16.95
CA THR A 45 30.59 -22.97 17.20
C THR A 45 31.52 -22.69 16.03
N VAL A 46 31.08 -22.96 14.79
CA VAL A 46 31.85 -22.64 13.57
C VAL A 46 32.20 -21.15 13.50
N SER A 47 31.22 -20.30 13.72
CA SER A 47 31.41 -18.84 13.66
C SER A 47 32.46 -18.36 14.67
N ARG A 48 32.46 -18.87 15.91
CA ARG A 48 33.47 -18.55 16.91
C ARG A 48 34.84 -18.95 16.46
N ARG A 49 35.00 -20.22 16.04
CA ARG A 49 36.29 -20.78 15.59
C ARG A 49 36.87 -19.99 14.42
N VAL A 50 36.06 -19.74 13.37
CA VAL A 50 36.52 -19.01 12.18
C VAL A 50 36.88 -17.57 12.54
N THR A 51 36.09 -16.91 13.40
CA THR A 51 36.38 -15.52 13.83
C THR A 51 37.72 -15.45 14.56
N GLU A 52 38.00 -16.38 15.47
CA GLU A 52 39.29 -16.45 16.19
C GLU A 52 40.48 -16.60 15.21
N VAL A 53 40.36 -17.48 14.20
CA VAL A 53 41.38 -17.67 13.16
C VAL A 53 41.58 -16.38 12.34
N VAL A 54 40.50 -15.73 11.91
CA VAL A 54 40.58 -14.51 11.11
C VAL A 54 41.19 -13.35 11.93
N VAL A 55 40.77 -13.16 13.17
CA VAL A 55 41.30 -12.11 14.05
C VAL A 55 42.79 -12.30 14.32
N LYS A 56 43.24 -13.59 14.53
CA LYS A 56 44.67 -13.92 14.70
C LYS A 56 45.45 -13.57 13.45
N LYS A 57 45.03 -13.97 12.26
CA LYS A 57 45.66 -13.63 10.98
C LYS A 57 45.71 -12.13 10.73
N LEU A 58 44.61 -11.40 10.98
CA LEU A 58 44.55 -9.92 10.87
C LEU A 58 45.58 -9.27 11.78
N SER A 59 45.72 -9.70 13.02
CA SER A 59 46.69 -9.16 13.99
C SER A 59 48.15 -9.35 13.54
N GLN A 60 48.45 -10.45 12.86
CA GLN A 60 49.79 -10.71 12.32
C GLN A 60 50.09 -9.93 11.05
N GLN A 61 49.14 -9.89 10.10
CA GLN A 61 49.37 -9.35 8.77
C GLN A 61 49.21 -7.83 8.71
N TYR A 62 48.35 -7.22 9.58
CA TYR A 62 48.07 -5.78 9.62
C TYR A 62 48.55 -5.10 10.89
N LYS A 63 49.69 -5.52 11.43
CA LYS A 63 50.32 -4.91 12.59
C LYS A 63 50.66 -3.43 12.27
N GLY A 64 49.92 -2.50 12.90
CA GLY A 64 50.07 -1.05 12.65
C GLY A 64 49.44 -0.53 11.34
N LYS A 65 48.81 -1.37 10.53
CA LYS A 65 48.14 -0.99 9.28
C LYS A 65 46.63 -1.12 9.39
N ILE A 66 45.88 -0.38 8.54
CA ILE A 66 44.44 -0.43 8.50
C ILE A 66 44.01 -1.39 7.38
N PRO A 67 43.37 -2.56 7.67
CA PRO A 67 42.93 -3.45 6.63
C PRO A 67 41.70 -2.89 5.92
N ASP A 68 41.56 -3.19 4.62
CA ASP A 68 40.35 -2.97 3.86
C ASP A 68 39.32 -4.08 4.15
N ILE A 69 38.04 -3.77 4.03
CA ILE A 69 36.97 -4.73 4.29
C ILE A 69 37.00 -5.95 3.35
N GLU A 70 37.52 -5.78 2.11
CA GLU A 70 37.67 -6.89 1.16
C GLU A 70 38.71 -7.87 1.64
N ASN A 71 39.87 -7.39 2.11
CA ASN A 71 40.91 -8.22 2.69
C ASN A 71 40.42 -9.04 3.88
N ILE A 72 39.54 -8.45 4.72
CA ILE A 72 38.92 -9.20 5.83
C ILE A 72 38.01 -10.29 5.31
N GLN A 73 37.23 -10.04 4.26
CA GLN A 73 36.33 -11.02 3.66
C GLN A 73 37.11 -12.18 3.00
N ASP A 74 38.19 -11.86 2.29
CA ASP A 74 39.08 -12.88 1.71
C ASP A 74 39.69 -13.79 2.80
N MET A 75 40.09 -13.18 3.93
CA MET A 75 40.58 -13.96 5.07
C MET A 75 39.52 -14.87 5.69
N VAL A 76 38.23 -14.42 5.71
CA VAL A 76 37.10 -15.27 6.16
C VAL A 76 36.92 -16.48 5.24
N GLU A 77 36.96 -16.25 3.92
CA GLU A 77 36.88 -17.34 2.92
C GLU A 77 37.98 -18.34 3.09
N HIS A 78 39.24 -17.86 3.16
CA HIS A 78 40.39 -18.73 3.40
C HIS A 78 40.34 -19.44 4.74
N ALA A 79 39.85 -18.80 5.81
CA ALA A 79 39.73 -19.46 7.10
C ALA A 79 38.65 -20.55 7.08
N LEU A 80 37.51 -20.33 6.42
CA LEU A 80 36.48 -21.35 6.24
C LEU A 80 36.98 -22.58 5.48
N MET A 81 37.77 -22.37 4.41
CA MET A 81 38.36 -23.46 3.63
C MET A 81 39.45 -24.21 4.43
N SER A 82 40.37 -23.48 5.08
CA SER A 82 41.46 -24.07 5.84
C SER A 82 41.01 -24.85 7.09
N GLU A 83 39.90 -24.50 7.66
CA GLU A 83 39.26 -25.21 8.79
C GLU A 83 38.33 -26.37 8.33
N GLY A 84 38.28 -26.66 7.02
CA GLY A 84 37.51 -27.78 6.46
C GLY A 84 35.99 -27.46 6.24
N TYR A 85 35.55 -26.24 6.41
CA TYR A 85 34.14 -25.86 6.25
C TYR A 85 33.79 -25.50 4.81
N ASN A 86 34.17 -26.35 3.83
CA ASN A 86 34.05 -26.06 2.39
C ASN A 86 32.61 -25.69 1.92
N HIS A 87 31.59 -26.38 2.43
CA HIS A 87 30.20 -26.07 2.07
C HIS A 87 29.75 -24.70 2.61
N ILE A 88 30.25 -24.32 3.80
CA ILE A 88 29.98 -23.01 4.39
C ILE A 88 30.75 -21.92 3.65
N ALA A 89 32.00 -22.20 3.26
CA ALA A 89 32.79 -21.30 2.43
C ALA A 89 32.10 -21.03 1.09
N LYS A 90 31.57 -22.05 0.42
CA LYS A 90 30.79 -21.89 -0.83
C LYS A 90 29.56 -21.04 -0.63
N SER A 91 28.78 -21.24 0.44
CA SER A 91 27.61 -20.36 0.76
C SER A 91 28.05 -18.94 1.03
N TYR A 92 29.13 -18.71 1.77
CA TYR A 92 29.67 -17.39 2.08
C TYR A 92 30.14 -16.65 0.81
N ILE A 93 30.89 -17.31 -0.08
CA ILE A 93 31.38 -16.76 -1.36
C ILE A 93 30.20 -16.38 -2.26
N LEU A 94 29.24 -17.28 -2.46
CA LEU A 94 28.05 -17.02 -3.27
C LEU A 94 27.23 -15.85 -2.71
N TYR A 95 27.07 -15.76 -1.39
CA TYR A 95 26.41 -14.62 -0.75
C TYR A 95 27.17 -13.31 -1.01
N ARG A 96 28.52 -13.33 -0.86
CA ARG A 96 29.37 -12.16 -1.13
C ARG A 96 29.25 -11.71 -2.59
N GLU A 97 29.29 -12.63 -3.52
CA GLU A 97 29.18 -12.34 -4.95
C GLU A 97 27.81 -11.75 -5.31
N ASN A 98 26.73 -12.37 -4.87
CA ASN A 98 25.39 -11.82 -5.06
C ASN A 98 25.27 -10.39 -4.50
N ARG A 99 25.83 -10.14 -3.32
CA ARG A 99 25.86 -8.79 -2.73
C ARG A 99 26.72 -7.82 -3.54
N SER A 100 27.80 -8.27 -4.17
CA SER A 100 28.63 -7.45 -5.04
C SER A 100 27.88 -7.05 -6.31
N GLN A 101 27.23 -8.02 -6.98
CA GLN A 101 26.40 -7.78 -8.17
C GLN A 101 25.25 -6.81 -7.87
N LEU A 102 24.58 -6.98 -6.73
CA LEU A 102 23.52 -6.04 -6.30
C LEU A 102 24.05 -4.60 -6.07
N ARG A 103 25.26 -4.46 -5.52
CA ARG A 103 25.88 -3.14 -5.35
C ARG A 103 26.25 -2.51 -6.69
N LEU A 104 26.84 -3.29 -7.60
CA LEU A 104 27.17 -2.81 -8.95
C LEU A 104 25.92 -2.34 -9.69
N THR A 105 24.83 -3.11 -9.62
CA THR A 105 23.56 -2.71 -10.22
C THR A 105 23.02 -1.39 -9.64
N LYS A 106 23.07 -1.22 -8.31
CA LYS A 106 22.64 0.02 -7.65
C LYS A 106 23.56 1.18 -7.98
N SER A 107 24.88 0.97 -8.03
CA SER A 107 25.86 1.98 -8.43
C SER A 107 25.68 2.42 -9.88
N ALA A 108 25.42 1.49 -10.79
CA ALA A 108 25.10 1.78 -12.18
C ALA A 108 23.81 2.62 -12.35
N LEU A 109 22.91 2.53 -11.38
CA LEU A 109 21.70 3.38 -11.29
C LEU A 109 21.95 4.73 -10.58
N GLY A 110 23.19 5.04 -10.19
CA GLY A 110 23.53 6.26 -9.44
C GLY A 110 23.01 6.27 -8.00
N LEU A 111 22.71 5.10 -7.40
CA LEU A 111 22.06 4.99 -6.10
C LEU A 111 23.04 4.69 -4.97
N LYS A 112 23.00 5.52 -3.93
CA LYS A 112 23.65 5.24 -2.63
C LYS A 112 22.62 4.56 -1.72
N ASP A 113 22.79 3.27 -1.42
CA ASP A 113 21.90 2.51 -0.54
C ASP A 113 22.55 2.25 0.82
N ASP A 114 22.19 3.06 1.79
CA ASP A 114 22.66 2.99 3.18
C ASP A 114 21.82 2.05 4.07
N LEU A 115 20.65 1.63 3.61
CA LEU A 115 19.71 0.74 4.34
C LEU A 115 19.73 -0.71 3.84
N LYS A 116 20.46 -1.02 2.77
CA LYS A 116 20.54 -2.35 2.13
C LYS A 116 19.20 -2.86 1.64
N LEU A 117 18.41 -1.96 1.06
CA LEU A 117 17.09 -2.27 0.52
C LEU A 117 17.17 -3.14 -0.75
N PRO A 118 16.11 -3.87 -1.11
CA PRO A 118 16.03 -4.57 -2.40
C PRO A 118 16.18 -3.62 -3.60
N VAL A 119 16.64 -4.14 -4.74
CA VAL A 119 16.83 -3.32 -5.97
C VAL A 119 15.52 -2.66 -6.38
N ASN A 120 14.41 -3.39 -6.31
CA ASN A 120 13.09 -2.84 -6.65
C ASN A 120 12.66 -1.69 -5.76
N THR A 121 12.91 -1.82 -4.46
CA THR A 121 12.66 -0.72 -3.51
C THR A 121 13.49 0.49 -3.88
N MET A 122 14.76 0.29 -4.20
CA MET A 122 15.66 1.37 -4.62
C MET A 122 15.20 2.03 -5.91
N GLU A 123 14.72 1.25 -6.90
CA GLU A 123 14.20 1.79 -8.15
C GLU A 123 12.91 2.61 -7.94
N VAL A 124 12.01 2.12 -7.07
CA VAL A 124 10.81 2.87 -6.68
C VAL A 124 11.16 4.18 -5.98
N LEU A 125 12.13 4.14 -5.04
CA LEU A 125 12.60 5.33 -4.34
C LEU A 125 13.23 6.34 -5.32
N ARG A 126 14.09 5.86 -6.23
CA ARG A 126 14.74 6.68 -7.27
C ARG A 126 13.75 7.41 -8.15
N ARG A 127 12.74 6.69 -8.65
CA ARG A 127 11.77 7.26 -9.60
C ARG A 127 10.85 8.27 -8.95
N ARG A 128 10.44 8.06 -7.70
CA ARG A 128 9.31 8.78 -7.12
C ARG A 128 9.62 9.63 -5.90
N TYR A 129 10.60 9.26 -5.06
CA TYR A 129 10.70 9.80 -3.70
C TYR A 129 11.98 10.56 -3.41
N LEU A 130 13.13 10.07 -3.88
CA LEU A 130 14.41 10.69 -3.61
C LEU A 130 14.51 12.06 -4.30
N LEU A 131 15.03 13.03 -3.56
CA LEU A 131 15.27 14.36 -4.09
C LEU A 131 16.29 14.33 -5.23
N LYS A 132 16.07 15.21 -6.19
CA LYS A 132 16.92 15.39 -7.35
C LYS A 132 17.32 16.85 -7.47
N ASP A 133 18.53 17.09 -7.98
CA ASP A 133 19.01 18.42 -8.37
C ASP A 133 18.37 18.89 -9.71
N GLU A 134 18.74 20.07 -10.15
CA GLU A 134 18.28 20.66 -11.42
C GLU A 134 18.66 19.82 -12.65
N ASN A 135 19.73 19.02 -12.55
CA ASN A 135 20.21 18.11 -13.59
C ASN A 135 19.58 16.71 -13.50
N GLN A 136 18.53 16.52 -12.66
CA GLN A 136 17.87 15.24 -12.40
C GLN A 136 18.74 14.18 -11.72
N ASN A 137 19.92 14.55 -11.15
CA ASN A 137 20.73 13.65 -10.35
C ASN A 137 20.14 13.49 -8.96
N ILE A 138 20.26 12.28 -8.41
CA ILE A 138 19.78 11.98 -7.05
C ILE A 138 20.78 12.55 -6.04
N VAL A 139 20.25 13.37 -5.12
CA VAL A 139 21.03 14.04 -4.07
C VAL A 139 20.71 13.53 -2.66
N GLU A 140 19.88 12.50 -2.54
CA GLU A 140 19.37 11.99 -1.26
C GLU A 140 19.49 10.47 -1.20
N THR A 141 19.91 9.92 -0.05
CA THR A 141 19.86 8.50 0.26
C THR A 141 18.50 8.11 0.89
N PRO A 142 18.14 6.82 0.95
CA PRO A 142 16.92 6.38 1.64
C PRO A 142 16.86 6.82 3.12
N SER A 143 17.99 6.82 3.83
CA SER A 143 18.03 7.25 5.24
C SER A 143 17.81 8.75 5.37
N GLU A 144 18.41 9.54 4.47
CA GLU A 144 18.21 10.99 4.43
C GLU A 144 16.77 11.37 4.09
N LEU A 145 16.12 10.65 3.15
CA LEU A 145 14.68 10.77 2.89
C LEU A 145 13.87 10.61 4.18
N PHE A 146 14.10 9.51 4.92
CA PHE A 146 13.34 9.26 6.15
C PHE A 146 13.67 10.29 7.25
N ARG A 147 14.92 10.77 7.32
CA ARG A 147 15.31 11.83 8.24
C ARG A 147 14.63 13.16 7.89
N ARG A 148 14.59 13.54 6.62
CA ARG A 148 13.93 14.74 6.13
C ARG A 148 12.42 14.74 6.50
N VAL A 149 11.75 13.61 6.28
CA VAL A 149 10.34 13.46 6.63
C VAL A 149 10.13 13.57 8.13
N ALA A 150 10.93 12.86 8.94
CA ALA A 150 10.82 12.88 10.39
C ALA A 150 11.05 14.29 10.95
N SER A 151 12.11 14.96 10.50
CA SER A 151 12.47 16.31 10.93
C SER A 151 11.40 17.34 10.55
N HIS A 152 10.83 17.24 9.35
CA HIS A 152 9.77 18.15 8.92
C HIS A 152 8.49 17.97 9.75
N VAL A 153 8.08 16.74 9.97
CA VAL A 153 6.83 16.44 10.71
C VAL A 153 6.98 16.79 12.19
N ALA A 154 8.13 16.52 12.79
CA ALA A 154 8.39 16.82 14.22
C ALA A 154 8.36 18.34 14.53
N LYS A 155 8.45 19.23 13.52
CA LYS A 155 8.28 20.70 13.73
C LYS A 155 6.91 21.06 14.32
N ALA A 156 5.90 20.21 14.16
CA ALA A 156 4.59 20.42 14.76
C ALA A 156 4.63 20.50 16.29
N GLU A 157 5.60 19.82 16.92
CA GLU A 157 5.74 19.79 18.38
C GLU A 157 6.07 21.17 18.98
N ASP A 158 6.69 22.05 18.21
CA ASP A 158 6.99 23.43 18.63
C ASP A 158 5.70 24.25 18.92
N ASN A 159 4.54 23.81 18.39
CA ASN A 159 3.24 24.46 18.60
C ASN A 159 2.53 24.01 19.88
N PHE A 160 3.04 23.00 20.58
CA PHE A 160 2.36 22.36 21.71
C PHE A 160 3.27 22.23 22.94
N LYS A 161 2.66 22.25 24.13
CA LYS A 161 3.35 21.88 25.37
C LYS A 161 3.40 20.36 25.49
N SER A 162 4.32 19.75 24.74
CA SER A 162 4.52 18.30 24.73
C SER A 162 5.41 17.84 25.88
N ARG A 163 5.21 16.60 26.36
CA ARG A 163 6.13 15.93 27.28
C ARG A 163 7.41 15.43 26.60
N TYR A 164 7.43 15.41 25.27
CA TYR A 164 8.58 14.99 24.48
C TYR A 164 9.25 16.22 23.86
N SER A 165 10.57 16.22 23.77
CA SER A 165 11.27 17.21 22.96
C SER A 165 11.04 16.93 21.47
N ARG A 166 11.19 17.95 20.64
CA ARG A 166 11.10 17.80 19.18
C ARG A 166 12.13 16.78 18.66
N GLU A 167 13.33 16.79 19.20
CA GLU A 167 14.43 15.90 18.85
C GLU A 167 14.08 14.43 19.18
N ASP A 168 13.45 14.17 20.33
CA ASP A 168 13.00 12.83 20.71
C ASP A 168 11.93 12.33 19.75
N VAL A 169 10.98 13.19 19.38
CA VAL A 169 9.91 12.86 18.43
C VAL A 169 10.47 12.60 17.02
N GLU A 170 11.38 13.48 16.54
CA GLU A 170 12.09 13.29 15.26
C GLU A 170 12.80 11.95 15.22
N GLU A 171 13.59 11.65 16.26
CA GLU A 171 14.36 10.40 16.29
C GLU A 171 13.46 9.16 16.32
N HIS A 172 12.31 9.26 17.01
CA HIS A 172 11.35 8.16 17.05
C HIS A 172 10.68 7.93 15.69
N PHE A 173 10.22 8.98 15.03
CA PHE A 173 9.64 8.92 13.68
C PHE A 173 10.66 8.37 12.67
N PHE A 174 11.89 8.85 12.73
CA PHE A 174 12.97 8.35 11.89
C PHE A 174 13.23 6.86 12.08
N LYS A 175 13.34 6.40 13.33
CA LYS A 175 13.58 4.98 13.66
C LYS A 175 12.48 4.08 13.13
N MET A 176 11.21 4.48 13.27
CA MET A 176 10.08 3.70 12.78
C MET A 176 10.13 3.52 11.25
N MET A 177 10.40 4.57 10.49
CA MET A 177 10.53 4.52 9.04
C MET A 177 11.79 3.74 8.61
N ARG A 178 12.94 4.01 9.23
CA ARG A 178 14.21 3.32 8.95
C ARG A 178 14.14 1.81 9.19
N ASN A 179 13.40 1.39 10.22
CA ASN A 179 13.19 -0.03 10.55
C ASN A 179 12.09 -0.67 9.68
N LEU A 180 11.46 0.10 8.78
CA LEU A 180 10.35 -0.33 7.93
C LEU A 180 9.15 -0.84 8.77
N GLU A 181 8.92 -0.28 9.93
CA GLU A 181 7.82 -0.60 10.84
C GLU A 181 6.56 0.18 10.51
N PHE A 182 6.75 1.36 9.91
CA PHE A 182 5.72 2.30 9.50
C PHE A 182 6.16 3.06 8.25
N MET A 183 5.21 3.36 7.36
CA MET A 183 5.40 4.29 6.24
C MET A 183 4.22 5.25 6.14
N PRO A 184 4.46 6.55 6.03
CA PRO A 184 3.42 7.51 5.68
C PRO A 184 3.04 7.38 4.20
N ASN A 185 1.99 8.07 3.79
CA ASN A 185 1.55 8.12 2.41
C ASN A 185 2.60 8.72 1.46
N SER A 186 2.45 8.46 0.17
CA SER A 186 3.39 8.95 -0.86
C SER A 186 3.56 10.47 -0.86
N PRO A 187 2.52 11.32 -0.80
CA PRO A 187 2.72 12.77 -0.73
C PRO A 187 3.57 13.21 0.46
N THR A 188 3.42 12.61 1.64
CA THR A 188 4.27 12.90 2.79
C THR A 188 5.74 12.54 2.52
N LEU A 189 6.02 11.35 1.96
CA LEU A 189 7.38 10.96 1.60
C LEU A 189 7.99 11.86 0.52
N MET A 190 7.18 12.31 -0.44
CA MET A 190 7.64 13.13 -1.56
C MET A 190 7.90 14.59 -1.14
N ASN A 191 6.99 15.18 -0.37
CA ASN A 191 6.89 16.64 -0.23
C ASN A 191 7.30 17.16 1.14
N ALA A 192 7.41 16.32 2.18
CA ALA A 192 7.86 16.78 3.50
C ALA A 192 9.26 17.40 3.40
N GLY A 193 9.40 18.64 3.89
CA GLY A 193 10.66 19.38 3.83
C GLY A 193 11.04 19.93 2.45
N THR A 194 10.12 19.94 1.48
CA THR A 194 10.27 20.62 0.18
C THR A 194 9.39 21.87 0.10
N SER A 195 9.57 22.66 -0.95
CA SER A 195 8.77 23.89 -1.20
C SER A 195 7.28 23.62 -1.41
N PHE A 196 6.89 22.43 -1.91
CA PHE A 196 5.50 22.07 -2.05
C PHE A 196 4.82 21.88 -0.70
N GLY A 197 5.43 21.12 0.22
CA GLY A 197 4.96 20.92 1.58
C GLY A 197 3.56 20.33 1.71
N GLN A 198 2.90 19.91 0.61
CA GLN A 198 1.57 19.28 0.63
C GLN A 198 1.71 17.78 0.96
N LEU A 199 1.14 17.34 2.09
CA LEU A 199 1.38 16.03 2.68
C LEU A 199 0.14 15.11 2.66
N SER A 200 -1.06 15.64 2.34
CA SER A 200 -2.30 14.86 2.28
C SER A 200 -2.39 14.06 0.99
N ALA A 201 -2.90 12.82 1.07
CA ALA A 201 -3.04 11.95 -0.10
C ALA A 201 -4.40 12.12 -0.80
N CYS A 202 -5.45 12.44 -0.06
CA CYS A 202 -6.82 12.24 -0.47
C CYS A 202 -7.66 13.48 -0.22
N PHE A 203 -8.49 13.83 -1.21
CA PHE A 203 -9.32 15.03 -1.20
C PHE A 203 -10.69 14.73 -1.79
N VAL A 204 -11.73 15.39 -1.29
CA VAL A 204 -13.06 15.41 -1.91
C VAL A 204 -13.42 16.84 -2.24
N ILE A 205 -13.77 17.10 -3.50
CA ILE A 205 -14.14 18.41 -4.01
C ILE A 205 -15.61 18.37 -4.46
N PRO A 206 -16.45 19.29 -3.99
CA PRO A 206 -17.83 19.40 -4.45
C PRO A 206 -17.91 19.91 -5.89
N VAL A 207 -18.93 19.46 -6.63
CA VAL A 207 -19.25 19.94 -7.97
C VAL A 207 -20.64 20.55 -7.90
N GLU A 208 -20.70 21.88 -8.01
CA GLU A 208 -21.96 22.64 -7.97
C GLU A 208 -22.61 22.63 -9.36
N ASP A 209 -23.97 22.69 -9.41
CA ASP A 209 -24.77 22.66 -10.65
C ASP A 209 -24.78 24.01 -11.37
N SER A 210 -23.60 24.51 -11.72
CA SER A 210 -23.38 25.70 -12.53
C SER A 210 -22.09 25.59 -13.32
N ILE A 211 -21.95 26.26 -14.44
CA ILE A 211 -20.72 26.29 -15.23
C ILE A 211 -19.57 26.81 -14.37
N GLU A 212 -19.75 27.87 -13.62
CA GLU A 212 -18.75 28.44 -12.73
C GLU A 212 -18.29 27.37 -11.68
N GLY A 213 -19.25 26.73 -11.01
CA GLY A 213 -18.96 25.70 -9.99
C GLY A 213 -18.23 24.48 -10.56
N ILE A 214 -18.62 24.01 -11.75
CA ILE A 214 -17.97 22.91 -12.44
C ILE A 214 -16.51 23.24 -12.77
N PHE A 215 -16.26 24.40 -13.40
CA PHE A 215 -14.90 24.82 -13.77
C PHE A 215 -14.05 25.21 -12.56
N LYS A 216 -14.64 25.72 -11.48
CA LYS A 216 -13.97 25.92 -10.19
C LYS A 216 -13.51 24.58 -9.59
N ALA A 217 -14.37 23.55 -9.61
CA ALA A 217 -14.01 22.22 -9.16
C ALA A 217 -12.87 21.61 -10.01
N LEU A 218 -12.90 21.82 -11.34
CA LEU A 218 -11.83 21.41 -12.26
C LEU A 218 -10.51 22.13 -11.94
N GLY A 219 -10.52 23.44 -11.73
CA GLY A 219 -9.35 24.22 -11.34
C GLY A 219 -8.76 23.76 -10.00
N ASN A 220 -9.62 23.50 -9.01
CA ASN A 220 -9.24 22.96 -7.71
C ASN A 220 -8.59 21.58 -7.84
N MET A 221 -9.15 20.70 -8.68
CA MET A 221 -8.56 19.40 -9.00
C MET A 221 -7.14 19.56 -9.55
N ALA A 222 -6.95 20.47 -10.50
CA ALA A 222 -5.65 20.70 -11.14
C ALA A 222 -4.58 21.08 -10.10
N GLN A 223 -4.89 22.01 -9.18
CA GLN A 223 -3.99 22.44 -8.10
C GLN A 223 -3.64 21.27 -7.15
N ILE A 224 -4.64 20.45 -6.79
CA ILE A 224 -4.40 19.28 -5.94
C ILE A 224 -3.52 18.25 -6.65
N HIS A 225 -3.80 17.93 -7.91
CA HIS A 225 -3.01 16.99 -8.70
C HIS A 225 -1.57 17.45 -8.87
N GLN A 226 -1.32 18.73 -9.09
CA GLN A 226 0.03 19.28 -9.18
C GLN A 226 0.89 18.92 -7.95
N THR A 227 0.29 18.84 -6.78
CA THR A 227 0.96 18.55 -5.50
C THR A 227 0.98 17.07 -5.12
N GLY A 228 0.39 16.18 -5.94
CA GLY A 228 0.42 14.74 -5.72
C GLY A 228 -0.81 14.14 -5.02
N GLY A 229 -1.86 14.94 -4.78
CA GLY A 229 -3.11 14.47 -4.18
C GLY A 229 -4.04 13.76 -5.17
N GLY A 230 -4.84 12.79 -4.70
CA GLY A 230 -5.92 12.17 -5.45
C GLY A 230 -7.28 12.79 -5.07
N THR A 231 -8.17 12.96 -6.04
CA THR A 231 -9.45 13.65 -5.86
C THR A 231 -10.67 12.76 -6.03
N GLY A 232 -11.71 13.04 -5.31
CA GLY A 232 -13.01 12.41 -5.45
C GLY A 232 -14.14 13.42 -5.60
N PHE A 233 -15.14 13.06 -6.39
CA PHE A 233 -16.26 13.91 -6.74
C PHE A 233 -17.58 13.15 -6.64
N SER A 234 -18.61 13.80 -6.13
CA SER A 234 -19.99 13.43 -6.38
C SER A 234 -20.55 14.31 -7.50
N PHE A 235 -20.94 13.68 -8.59
CA PHE A 235 -21.61 14.37 -9.69
C PHE A 235 -23.15 14.34 -9.54
N SER A 236 -23.62 13.85 -8.40
CA SER A 236 -25.05 13.57 -8.15
C SER A 236 -25.92 14.81 -8.02
N ASN A 237 -25.32 15.96 -7.78
CA ASN A 237 -26.03 17.24 -7.67
C ASN A 237 -26.18 17.97 -9.02
N LEU A 238 -25.47 17.53 -10.06
CA LEU A 238 -25.63 18.09 -11.40
C LEU A 238 -26.98 17.71 -12.00
N ARG A 239 -27.64 18.66 -12.66
CA ARG A 239 -28.87 18.39 -13.40
C ARG A 239 -28.65 17.36 -14.49
N PRO A 240 -29.67 16.53 -14.78
CA PRO A 240 -29.54 15.50 -15.81
C PRO A 240 -29.44 16.08 -17.23
N LYS A 241 -28.95 15.25 -18.14
CA LYS A 241 -28.97 15.52 -19.58
C LYS A 241 -30.38 15.89 -20.03
N SER A 242 -30.46 16.87 -20.94
CA SER A 242 -31.72 17.40 -21.49
C SER A 242 -32.60 18.17 -20.50
N ASP A 243 -32.16 18.40 -19.23
CA ASP A 243 -32.85 19.36 -18.36
C ASP A 243 -32.66 20.80 -18.88
N ILE A 244 -33.66 21.63 -18.63
CA ILE A 244 -33.67 23.02 -19.18
C ILE A 244 -32.69 23.90 -18.39
N VAL A 245 -31.78 24.55 -19.10
CA VAL A 245 -30.92 25.62 -18.58
C VAL A 245 -31.72 26.92 -18.61
N GLN A 246 -32.11 27.44 -17.44
CA GLN A 246 -33.03 28.59 -17.35
C GLN A 246 -32.49 29.86 -18.02
N SER A 247 -31.19 30.12 -17.98
CA SER A 247 -30.56 31.31 -18.55
C SER A 247 -30.55 31.31 -20.08
N THR A 248 -30.26 30.15 -20.71
CA THR A 248 -30.10 30.04 -22.17
C THR A 248 -31.30 29.42 -22.88
N LYS A 249 -32.26 28.82 -22.10
CA LYS A 249 -33.37 28.00 -22.62
C LYS A 249 -32.89 26.74 -23.38
N GLY A 250 -31.60 26.46 -23.35
CA GLY A 250 -30.99 25.27 -23.96
C GLY A 250 -31.11 24.04 -23.05
N GLN A 251 -30.58 22.90 -23.54
CA GLN A 251 -30.55 21.62 -22.83
C GLN A 251 -29.21 21.42 -22.12
N ALA A 252 -29.24 20.86 -20.91
CA ALA A 252 -28.06 20.48 -20.15
C ALA A 252 -27.39 19.26 -20.74
N SER A 253 -26.04 19.21 -20.66
CA SER A 253 -25.22 18.11 -21.16
C SER A 253 -25.18 16.89 -20.20
N GLY A 254 -25.53 17.10 -18.93
CA GLY A 254 -25.51 16.07 -17.88
C GLY A 254 -24.14 15.76 -17.27
N PRO A 255 -24.11 15.02 -16.16
CA PRO A 255 -22.89 14.77 -15.40
C PRO A 255 -21.79 14.02 -16.18
N VAL A 256 -22.14 13.00 -16.97
CA VAL A 256 -21.16 12.17 -17.68
C VAL A 256 -20.38 12.98 -18.73
N SER A 257 -21.04 13.96 -19.38
CA SER A 257 -20.38 14.86 -20.32
C SER A 257 -19.35 15.76 -19.64
N PHE A 258 -19.68 16.31 -18.45
CA PHE A 258 -18.73 17.11 -17.68
C PHE A 258 -17.59 16.29 -17.12
N MET A 259 -17.82 15.06 -16.69
CA MET A 259 -16.76 14.15 -16.23
C MET A 259 -15.67 13.96 -17.31
N SER A 260 -16.00 14.02 -18.60
CA SER A 260 -15.00 13.86 -19.67
C SER A 260 -13.97 15.01 -19.68
N ILE A 261 -14.37 16.23 -19.27
CA ILE A 261 -13.44 17.36 -19.15
C ILE A 261 -12.45 17.11 -18.01
N PHE A 262 -12.93 16.61 -16.85
CA PHE A 262 -12.06 16.23 -15.73
C PHE A 262 -11.09 15.10 -16.12
N ASP A 263 -11.55 14.12 -16.88
CA ASP A 263 -10.70 13.01 -17.34
C ASP A 263 -9.57 13.51 -18.27
N GLN A 264 -9.91 14.35 -19.26
CA GLN A 264 -8.94 14.94 -20.18
C GLN A 264 -7.93 15.82 -19.43
N ALA A 265 -8.38 16.71 -18.55
CA ALA A 265 -7.50 17.55 -17.77
C ALA A 265 -6.55 16.74 -16.89
N THR A 266 -7.03 15.65 -16.28
CA THR A 266 -6.20 14.75 -15.48
C THR A 266 -5.14 14.05 -16.33
N GLY A 267 -5.46 13.68 -17.56
CA GLY A 267 -4.51 13.06 -18.51
C GLY A 267 -3.35 13.98 -18.89
N VAL A 268 -3.58 15.29 -18.89
CA VAL A 268 -2.57 16.32 -19.22
C VAL A 268 -1.70 16.70 -18.01
N ILE A 269 -2.30 16.70 -16.80
CA ILE A 269 -1.61 17.13 -15.58
C ILE A 269 -0.81 15.97 -14.99
N VAL A 270 0.52 16.06 -15.09
CA VAL A 270 1.42 15.10 -14.45
C VAL A 270 1.75 15.59 -13.05
N GLN A 271 1.37 14.81 -12.03
CA GLN A 271 1.59 15.13 -10.61
C GLN A 271 3.08 15.29 -10.29
N GLY A 272 3.53 16.56 -10.10
CA GLY A 272 4.92 16.87 -9.78
C GLY A 272 5.96 16.22 -10.70
N GLY A 273 5.61 15.88 -11.95
CA GLY A 273 6.46 15.14 -12.90
C GLY A 273 6.71 13.67 -12.53
N ARG A 274 6.07 13.13 -11.49
CA ARG A 274 6.43 11.81 -10.90
C ARG A 274 5.29 10.81 -10.83
N ARG A 275 4.01 11.25 -11.00
CA ARG A 275 2.82 10.40 -10.83
C ARG A 275 1.68 10.85 -11.74
N ARG A 276 0.83 9.91 -12.21
CA ARG A 276 -0.41 10.19 -12.93
C ARG A 276 -1.52 10.55 -11.95
N GLY A 277 -2.35 11.58 -12.24
CA GLY A 277 -3.52 11.94 -11.46
C GLY A 277 -4.56 10.81 -11.45
N ALA A 278 -5.35 10.73 -10.37
CA ALA A 278 -6.45 9.78 -10.26
C ALA A 278 -7.67 10.44 -9.61
N ASN A 279 -8.85 10.10 -10.13
CA ASN A 279 -10.13 10.58 -9.66
C ASN A 279 -11.06 9.45 -9.23
N MET A 280 -11.97 9.73 -8.31
CA MET A 280 -13.17 8.95 -8.07
C MET A 280 -14.38 9.76 -8.58
N GLY A 281 -15.19 9.17 -9.42
CA GLY A 281 -16.49 9.68 -9.82
C GLY A 281 -17.60 8.87 -9.19
N ILE A 282 -18.48 9.53 -8.44
CA ILE A 282 -19.66 8.91 -7.83
C ILE A 282 -20.92 9.54 -8.40
N LEU A 283 -21.86 8.67 -8.82
CA LEU A 283 -23.21 9.08 -9.15
C LEU A 283 -24.20 8.25 -8.32
N ARG A 284 -25.21 8.92 -7.73
CA ARG A 284 -26.25 8.23 -6.94
C ARG A 284 -27.13 7.36 -7.85
N CYS A 285 -27.53 6.22 -7.33
CA CYS A 285 -28.37 5.24 -8.03
C CYS A 285 -29.76 5.77 -8.43
N ASP A 286 -30.22 6.88 -7.82
CA ASP A 286 -31.49 7.55 -8.11
C ASP A 286 -31.35 8.72 -9.10
N HIS A 287 -30.14 8.99 -9.64
CA HIS A 287 -29.96 10.05 -10.64
C HIS A 287 -30.56 9.63 -12.01
N PRO A 288 -31.21 10.55 -12.76
CA PRO A 288 -31.79 10.23 -14.08
C PRO A 288 -30.78 9.64 -15.10
N ASP A 289 -29.52 10.11 -15.07
CA ASP A 289 -28.46 9.70 -15.99
C ASP A 289 -27.64 8.50 -15.48
N ILE A 290 -28.17 7.75 -14.51
CA ILE A 290 -27.43 6.62 -13.89
C ILE A 290 -27.06 5.53 -14.89
N VAL A 291 -27.88 5.32 -15.94
CA VAL A 291 -27.59 4.31 -16.97
C VAL A 291 -26.36 4.72 -17.78
N ASP A 292 -26.29 5.97 -18.27
CA ASP A 292 -25.15 6.51 -19.02
C ASP A 292 -23.86 6.44 -18.17
N PHE A 293 -23.97 6.66 -16.85
CA PHE A 293 -22.83 6.54 -15.94
C PHE A 293 -22.35 5.09 -15.76
N ILE A 294 -23.27 4.14 -15.61
CA ILE A 294 -22.91 2.72 -15.47
C ILE A 294 -22.18 2.22 -16.70
N GLU A 295 -22.60 2.67 -17.87
CA GLU A 295 -22.06 2.26 -19.18
C GLU A 295 -20.83 3.07 -19.60
N ALA A 296 -20.45 4.10 -18.87
CA ALA A 296 -19.43 5.07 -19.29
C ALA A 296 -18.05 4.45 -19.60
N LYS A 297 -17.70 3.30 -19.00
CA LYS A 297 -16.43 2.58 -19.25
C LYS A 297 -16.58 1.28 -20.06
N ILE A 298 -17.72 1.00 -20.62
CA ILE A 298 -17.89 -0.15 -21.55
C ILE A 298 -17.02 0.04 -22.77
N GLU A 299 -16.89 1.26 -23.24
CA GLU A 299 -15.99 1.65 -24.32
C GLU A 299 -14.53 1.68 -23.79
N PRO A 300 -13.61 0.91 -24.43
CA PRO A 300 -12.23 0.87 -24.00
C PRO A 300 -11.57 2.25 -23.98
N SER A 301 -10.71 2.49 -22.99
CA SER A 301 -9.93 3.72 -22.79
C SER A 301 -10.71 4.97 -22.38
N ARG A 302 -12.03 4.93 -22.31
CA ARG A 302 -12.85 6.05 -21.83
C ARG A 302 -12.75 6.16 -20.30
N PHE A 303 -12.61 7.37 -19.78
CA PHE A 303 -12.43 7.66 -18.35
C PHE A 303 -11.27 6.90 -17.69
N SER A 304 -10.13 6.83 -18.36
CA SER A 304 -8.95 6.09 -17.91
C SER A 304 -8.33 6.65 -16.63
N ASN A 305 -8.62 7.92 -16.28
CA ASN A 305 -8.14 8.60 -15.06
C ASN A 305 -9.19 8.63 -13.95
N PHE A 306 -10.33 7.98 -14.13
CA PHE A 306 -11.39 7.83 -13.13
C PHE A 306 -11.53 6.39 -12.66
N ASN A 307 -11.77 6.22 -11.37
CA ASN A 307 -12.50 5.08 -10.83
C ASN A 307 -13.97 5.49 -10.70
N LEU A 308 -14.89 4.65 -11.17
CA LEU A 308 -16.32 4.93 -11.12
C LEU A 308 -16.99 4.06 -10.07
N SER A 309 -17.87 4.67 -9.28
CA SER A 309 -18.69 3.96 -8.29
C SER A 309 -20.12 4.47 -8.26
N VAL A 310 -21.08 3.56 -8.19
CA VAL A 310 -22.47 3.92 -7.96
C VAL A 310 -22.69 4.11 -6.46
N GLY A 311 -23.18 5.29 -6.09
CA GLY A 311 -23.61 5.60 -4.72
C GLY A 311 -24.98 4.98 -4.45
N VAL A 312 -25.01 3.84 -3.74
CA VAL A 312 -26.28 3.13 -3.47
C VAL A 312 -26.80 3.42 -2.07
N THR A 313 -28.14 3.37 -1.94
CA THR A 313 -28.85 3.59 -0.68
C THR A 313 -29.50 2.30 -0.17
N ASP A 314 -29.77 2.22 1.12
CA ASP A 314 -30.53 1.10 1.73
C ASP A 314 -31.92 0.94 1.09
N LYS A 315 -32.55 2.08 0.71
CA LYS A 315 -33.81 2.11 -0.03
C LYS A 315 -33.71 1.39 -1.38
N PHE A 316 -32.64 1.69 -2.15
CA PHE A 316 -32.39 1.01 -3.42
C PHE A 316 -32.12 -0.49 -3.22
N MET A 317 -31.23 -0.86 -2.30
CA MET A 317 -30.90 -2.25 -2.04
C MET A 317 -32.11 -3.07 -1.56
N ARG A 318 -33.02 -2.47 -0.79
CA ARG A 318 -34.29 -3.07 -0.42
C ARG A 318 -35.20 -3.28 -1.63
N ALA A 319 -35.33 -2.26 -2.49
CA ALA A 319 -36.12 -2.36 -3.71
C ALA A 319 -35.55 -3.42 -4.68
N VAL A 320 -34.22 -3.59 -4.75
CA VAL A 320 -33.58 -4.69 -5.51
C VAL A 320 -33.98 -6.05 -4.97
N LYS A 321 -33.90 -6.25 -3.65
CA LYS A 321 -34.28 -7.53 -3.01
C LYS A 321 -35.75 -7.87 -3.25
N GLU A 322 -36.64 -6.89 -3.12
CA GLU A 322 -38.07 -7.03 -3.23
C GLU A 322 -38.58 -6.91 -4.69
N ASN A 323 -37.70 -6.68 -5.65
CA ASN A 323 -37.98 -6.47 -7.07
C ASN A 323 -39.03 -5.37 -7.33
N ARG A 324 -38.97 -4.27 -6.55
CA ARG A 324 -39.87 -3.14 -6.66
C ARG A 324 -39.43 -2.10 -7.68
N ALA A 325 -40.35 -1.23 -8.05
CA ALA A 325 -40.07 -0.02 -8.80
C ALA A 325 -39.27 0.97 -7.95
N PHE A 326 -38.32 1.67 -8.58
CA PHE A 326 -37.45 2.65 -7.99
C PHE A 326 -37.50 3.93 -8.80
N ALA A 327 -37.70 5.07 -8.14
CA ALA A 327 -37.81 6.36 -8.80
C ALA A 327 -36.43 6.98 -9.05
N LEU A 328 -36.20 7.45 -10.26
CA LEU A 328 -35.08 8.33 -10.59
C LEU A 328 -35.53 9.79 -10.38
N ILE A 329 -34.71 10.55 -9.65
CA ILE A 329 -35.08 11.86 -9.10
C ILE A 329 -34.16 12.92 -9.70
N ASN A 330 -34.72 13.96 -10.31
CA ASN A 330 -33.98 15.13 -10.75
C ASN A 330 -33.43 15.89 -9.51
N PRO A 331 -32.08 16.02 -9.37
CA PRO A 331 -31.51 16.64 -8.17
C PRO A 331 -31.89 18.12 -7.99
N ARG A 332 -32.12 18.84 -9.08
CA ARG A 332 -32.52 20.25 -9.05
C ARG A 332 -33.98 20.47 -8.61
N THR A 333 -34.90 19.69 -9.19
CA THR A 333 -36.34 19.85 -8.92
C THR A 333 -36.85 18.99 -7.78
N ARG A 334 -36.06 17.99 -7.34
CA ARG A 334 -36.43 16.97 -6.35
C ARG A 334 -37.65 16.12 -6.77
N LYS A 335 -38.07 16.17 -8.03
CA LYS A 335 -39.22 15.44 -8.56
C LYS A 335 -38.73 14.13 -9.23
N ALA A 336 -39.58 13.08 -9.15
CA ALA A 336 -39.35 11.86 -9.88
C ALA A 336 -39.54 12.10 -11.38
N VAL A 337 -38.54 11.75 -12.17
CA VAL A 337 -38.54 11.86 -13.63
C VAL A 337 -39.06 10.57 -14.28
N ARG A 338 -38.62 9.43 -13.75
CA ARG A 338 -38.89 8.11 -14.29
C ARG A 338 -38.87 7.07 -13.18
N LYS A 339 -39.62 5.99 -13.33
CA LYS A 339 -39.52 4.79 -12.50
C LYS A 339 -38.88 3.66 -13.29
N VAL A 340 -37.95 2.93 -12.67
CA VAL A 340 -37.29 1.76 -13.24
C VAL A 340 -37.47 0.56 -12.30
N LYS A 341 -37.34 -0.67 -12.79
CA LYS A 341 -37.25 -1.84 -11.92
C LYS A 341 -35.88 -1.83 -11.23
N ALA A 342 -35.85 -1.77 -9.91
CA ALA A 342 -34.60 -1.69 -9.14
C ALA A 342 -33.65 -2.86 -9.44
N ARG A 343 -34.20 -4.09 -9.59
CA ARG A 343 -33.42 -5.27 -9.93
C ARG A 343 -32.76 -5.15 -11.30
N ALA A 344 -33.49 -4.65 -12.31
CA ALA A 344 -32.94 -4.46 -13.66
C ALA A 344 -31.78 -3.42 -13.65
N LEU A 345 -31.91 -2.34 -12.89
CA LEU A 345 -30.82 -1.36 -12.74
C LEU A 345 -29.62 -1.98 -12.02
N PHE A 346 -29.85 -2.79 -10.98
CA PHE A 346 -28.77 -3.49 -10.29
C PHE A 346 -28.08 -4.51 -11.20
N ASP A 347 -28.84 -5.23 -12.04
CA ASP A 347 -28.33 -6.17 -13.02
C ASP A 347 -27.42 -5.47 -14.04
N LEU A 348 -27.79 -4.26 -14.47
CA LEU A 348 -26.97 -3.45 -15.35
C LEU A 348 -25.62 -3.09 -14.69
N ILE A 349 -25.65 -2.66 -13.41
CA ILE A 349 -24.43 -2.38 -12.64
C ILE A 349 -23.54 -3.64 -12.56
N VAL A 350 -24.13 -4.78 -12.21
CA VAL A 350 -23.42 -6.06 -12.09
C VAL A 350 -22.80 -6.50 -13.42
N ASN A 351 -23.53 -6.39 -14.52
CA ASN A 351 -23.04 -6.73 -15.87
C ASN A 351 -21.89 -5.82 -16.31
N ALA A 352 -22.00 -4.50 -16.10
CA ALA A 352 -20.93 -3.57 -16.42
C ALA A 352 -19.67 -3.89 -15.59
N ALA A 353 -19.81 -4.09 -14.29
CA ALA A 353 -18.70 -4.46 -13.40
C ALA A 353 -18.06 -5.81 -13.80
N TRP A 354 -18.83 -6.81 -14.18
CA TRP A 354 -18.33 -8.09 -14.69
C TRP A 354 -17.51 -7.91 -15.97
N ARG A 355 -17.94 -7.04 -16.89
CA ARG A 355 -17.26 -6.77 -18.17
C ARG A 355 -15.98 -5.97 -18.01
N THR A 356 -15.96 -4.94 -17.17
CA THR A 356 -14.90 -3.93 -17.14
C THR A 356 -14.18 -3.80 -15.78
N GLY A 357 -14.70 -4.43 -14.71
CA GLY A 357 -14.27 -4.21 -13.32
C GLY A 357 -14.95 -2.99 -12.67
N GLU A 358 -15.73 -2.22 -13.42
CA GLU A 358 -16.39 -0.98 -12.95
C GLU A 358 -17.84 -0.89 -13.47
N PRO A 359 -18.73 -0.17 -12.77
CA PRO A 359 -18.50 0.59 -11.55
C PRO A 359 -18.46 -0.28 -10.29
N GLY A 360 -17.69 0.19 -9.28
CA GLY A 360 -17.82 -0.29 -7.91
C GLY A 360 -19.10 0.20 -7.25
N LEU A 361 -19.33 -0.18 -5.98
CA LEU A 361 -20.41 0.36 -5.16
C LEU A 361 -19.87 1.11 -3.95
N VAL A 362 -20.52 2.22 -3.62
CA VAL A 362 -20.34 2.98 -2.38
C VAL A 362 -21.66 3.01 -1.64
N PHE A 363 -21.68 2.49 -0.40
CA PHE A 363 -22.89 2.37 0.43
C PHE A 363 -23.08 3.64 1.25
N LEU A 364 -23.76 4.64 0.64
CA LEU A 364 -23.88 6.01 1.18
C LEU A 364 -24.55 6.04 2.56
N ASP A 365 -25.58 5.23 2.79
CA ASP A 365 -26.28 5.22 4.08
C ASP A 365 -25.41 4.62 5.19
N GLU A 366 -24.61 3.59 4.89
CA GLU A 366 -23.66 3.03 5.87
C GLU A 366 -22.53 4.01 6.20
N ILE A 367 -22.04 4.73 5.21
CA ILE A 367 -21.04 5.80 5.40
C ILE A 367 -21.60 6.89 6.31
N ASN A 368 -22.80 7.41 6.01
CA ASN A 368 -23.39 8.52 6.76
C ASN A 368 -23.90 8.11 8.14
N ARG A 369 -24.31 6.85 8.33
CA ARG A 369 -24.62 6.31 9.66
C ARG A 369 -23.42 6.36 10.62
N ARG A 370 -22.19 6.31 10.07
CA ARG A 370 -20.93 6.39 10.82
C ARG A 370 -20.16 7.69 10.59
N ASN A 371 -20.80 8.71 10.04
CA ASN A 371 -20.19 10.04 9.90
C ASN A 371 -19.96 10.63 11.30
N PRO A 372 -18.72 10.97 11.66
CA PRO A 372 -18.45 11.51 13.01
C PRO A 372 -18.97 12.94 13.22
N THR A 373 -19.22 13.69 12.14
CA THR A 373 -19.64 15.09 12.18
C THR A 373 -20.90 15.34 11.30
N PRO A 374 -22.04 14.67 11.62
CA PRO A 374 -23.23 14.72 10.76
C PRO A 374 -23.88 16.11 10.67
N GLU A 375 -23.68 16.97 11.68
CA GLU A 375 -24.18 18.34 11.67
C GLU A 375 -23.40 19.27 10.72
N ILE A 376 -22.18 18.89 10.33
CA ILE A 376 -21.38 19.65 9.35
C ILE A 376 -21.86 19.37 7.92
N GLY A 377 -22.31 18.15 7.63
CA GLY A 377 -22.80 17.77 6.31
C GLY A 377 -22.89 16.28 6.08
N GLN A 378 -23.38 15.91 4.90
CA GLN A 378 -23.42 14.53 4.42
C GLN A 378 -22.22 14.20 3.56
N ILE A 379 -21.73 12.98 3.70
CA ILE A 379 -20.64 12.45 2.88
C ILE A 379 -21.27 11.85 1.61
N GLU A 380 -20.86 12.37 0.46
CA GLU A 380 -21.37 11.96 -0.85
C GLU A 380 -20.29 11.36 -1.76
N ALA A 381 -19.02 11.50 -1.39
CA ALA A 381 -17.90 11.04 -2.18
C ALA A 381 -16.77 10.43 -1.32
N THR A 382 -15.87 9.74 -2.00
CA THR A 382 -14.65 9.18 -1.43
C THR A 382 -13.45 9.61 -2.28
N ASN A 383 -12.22 9.42 -1.77
CA ASN A 383 -11.01 9.49 -2.56
C ASN A 383 -10.96 8.37 -3.65
N PRO A 384 -10.00 8.38 -4.58
CA PRO A 384 -9.95 7.44 -5.70
C PRO A 384 -9.99 5.95 -5.32
N CYS A 385 -9.40 5.55 -4.18
CA CYS A 385 -9.38 4.15 -3.75
C CYS A 385 -10.52 3.75 -2.80
N GLY A 386 -11.40 4.70 -2.46
CA GLY A 386 -12.62 4.44 -1.70
C GLY A 386 -12.44 4.25 -0.20
N GLU A 387 -11.21 4.35 0.34
CA GLU A 387 -10.95 4.16 1.77
C GLU A 387 -11.27 5.39 2.64
N LEU A 388 -11.43 6.56 2.04
CA LEU A 388 -11.73 7.81 2.73
C LEU A 388 -13.02 8.46 2.25
N PRO A 389 -14.16 8.11 2.85
CA PRO A 389 -15.37 8.90 2.75
C PRO A 389 -15.17 10.26 3.45
N LEU A 390 -15.26 11.35 2.70
CA LEU A 390 -14.94 12.69 3.16
C LEU A 390 -16.09 13.67 2.85
N LEU A 391 -16.22 14.68 3.68
CA LEU A 391 -17.07 15.84 3.42
C LEU A 391 -16.46 16.71 2.30
N PRO A 392 -17.25 17.58 1.65
CA PRO A 392 -16.73 18.58 0.72
C PRO A 392 -15.56 19.37 1.30
N TYR A 393 -14.48 19.51 0.51
CA TYR A 393 -13.21 20.14 0.87
C TYR A 393 -12.44 19.48 2.02
N GLU A 394 -12.83 18.32 2.51
CA GLU A 394 -11.97 17.57 3.44
C GLU A 394 -10.79 16.95 2.72
N SER A 395 -9.69 16.87 3.44
CA SER A 395 -8.53 16.06 3.09
C SER A 395 -8.11 15.16 4.25
N CYS A 396 -7.37 14.12 3.93
CA CYS A 396 -6.82 13.22 4.94
C CYS A 396 -5.41 12.78 4.56
N ASN A 397 -4.55 12.70 5.59
CA ASN A 397 -3.25 12.08 5.52
C ASN A 397 -3.32 10.65 6.03
N LEU A 398 -2.45 9.80 5.49
CA LEU A 398 -2.46 8.37 5.72
C LEU A 398 -1.09 7.88 6.16
N GLY A 399 -1.11 6.79 6.92
CA GLY A 399 0.10 6.07 7.25
C GLY A 399 -0.22 4.63 7.64
N SER A 400 0.66 3.68 7.29
CA SER A 400 0.41 2.26 7.47
C SER A 400 1.51 1.58 8.26
N ILE A 401 1.10 0.82 9.29
CA ILE A 401 1.98 -0.01 10.11
C ILE A 401 2.27 -1.32 9.36
N ASN A 402 3.53 -1.71 9.28
CA ASN A 402 3.96 -2.99 8.72
C ASN A 402 3.73 -4.13 9.72
N LEU A 403 2.64 -4.85 9.57
CA LEU A 403 2.26 -5.96 10.44
C LEU A 403 3.28 -7.11 10.43
N ALA A 404 4.02 -7.28 9.33
CA ALA A 404 5.07 -8.28 9.25
C ALA A 404 6.21 -8.05 10.26
N LYS A 405 6.37 -6.82 10.77
CA LYS A 405 7.34 -6.44 11.80
C LYS A 405 6.79 -6.57 13.23
N MET A 406 5.49 -6.86 13.37
CA MET A 406 4.77 -6.96 14.64
C MET A 406 4.60 -8.41 15.13
N VAL A 407 5.43 -9.33 14.62
CA VAL A 407 5.49 -10.73 15.05
C VAL A 407 6.81 -10.95 15.80
N LYS A 408 6.74 -11.54 16.99
CA LYS A 408 7.92 -11.83 17.82
C LYS A 408 8.89 -12.78 17.12
N GLN A 409 10.18 -12.43 17.17
CA GLN A 409 11.28 -13.25 16.64
C GLN A 409 11.89 -14.15 17.73
N THR A 410 11.07 -14.73 18.61
CA THR A 410 11.49 -15.62 19.68
C THR A 410 11.48 -17.07 19.23
N GLN A 411 11.79 -18.04 20.15
CA GLN A 411 11.71 -19.49 19.90
C GLN A 411 10.29 -19.94 19.45
N ASP A 412 9.24 -19.23 19.88
CA ASP A 412 7.89 -19.37 19.34
C ASP A 412 7.58 -18.16 18.42
N PRO A 413 7.87 -18.24 17.11
CA PRO A 413 7.62 -17.17 16.15
C PRO A 413 6.13 -16.89 15.93
N ARG A 414 5.23 -17.74 16.42
CA ARG A 414 3.78 -17.69 16.17
C ARG A 414 3.01 -16.75 17.10
N ARG A 415 3.65 -15.71 17.62
CA ARG A 415 3.00 -14.74 18.53
C ARG A 415 3.13 -13.32 18.03
N VAL A 416 2.01 -12.61 18.07
CA VAL A 416 1.99 -11.16 17.84
C VAL A 416 2.67 -10.43 19.00
N ASP A 417 3.48 -9.45 18.69
CA ASP A 417 4.01 -8.50 19.67
C ASP A 417 3.03 -7.36 19.90
N TRP A 418 2.02 -7.61 20.73
CA TRP A 418 0.98 -6.64 21.04
C TRP A 418 1.51 -5.37 21.69
N LYS A 419 2.58 -5.46 22.48
CA LYS A 419 3.21 -4.29 23.14
C LYS A 419 3.83 -3.38 22.08
N LYS A 420 4.63 -3.95 21.19
CA LYS A 420 5.25 -3.22 20.07
C LYS A 420 4.19 -2.62 19.14
N LEU A 421 3.12 -3.36 18.84
CA LEU A 421 2.02 -2.87 18.02
C LEU A 421 1.30 -1.69 18.68
N ALA A 422 1.01 -1.76 19.99
CA ALA A 422 0.40 -0.66 20.73
C ALA A 422 1.27 0.61 20.70
N GLU A 423 2.57 0.46 20.93
CA GLU A 423 3.52 1.55 20.85
C GLU A 423 3.56 2.18 19.44
N ALA A 424 3.65 1.35 18.41
CA ALA A 424 3.62 1.81 17.01
C ALA A 424 2.32 2.57 16.70
N VAL A 425 1.15 2.08 17.13
CA VAL A 425 -0.14 2.76 16.91
C VAL A 425 -0.13 4.16 17.54
N ARG A 426 0.32 4.29 18.79
CA ARG A 426 0.34 5.57 19.51
C ARG A 426 1.24 6.61 18.83
N TRP A 427 2.41 6.19 18.40
CA TRP A 427 3.34 7.07 17.68
C TRP A 427 2.85 7.44 16.29
N VAL A 428 2.19 6.52 15.58
CA VAL A 428 1.63 6.83 14.25
C VAL A 428 0.44 7.79 14.36
N VAL A 429 -0.41 7.68 15.40
CA VAL A 429 -1.49 8.67 15.62
C VAL A 429 -0.88 10.05 15.85
N ARG A 430 0.18 10.16 16.66
CA ARG A 430 0.91 11.42 16.86
C ARG A 430 1.50 11.94 15.57
N PHE A 431 2.22 11.11 14.81
CA PHE A 431 2.78 11.47 13.51
C PHE A 431 1.72 12.04 12.55
N LEU A 432 0.56 11.39 12.45
CA LEU A 432 -0.50 11.83 11.55
C LEU A 432 -1.19 13.13 12.04
N ASP A 433 -1.31 13.34 13.35
CA ASP A 433 -1.79 14.62 13.91
C ASP A 433 -0.78 15.75 13.64
N ASP A 434 0.51 15.48 13.76
CA ASP A 434 1.60 16.42 13.47
C ASP A 434 1.64 16.80 11.98
N VAL A 435 1.39 15.83 11.07
CA VAL A 435 1.28 16.11 9.64
C VAL A 435 0.20 17.16 9.34
N ILE A 436 -0.93 17.17 10.08
CA ILE A 436 -2.00 18.18 9.89
C ILE A 436 -1.46 19.59 10.16
N GLU A 437 -0.59 19.77 11.14
CA GLU A 437 -0.04 21.07 11.53
C GLU A 437 0.95 21.61 10.51
N VAL A 438 1.84 20.75 10.00
CA VAL A 438 2.94 21.18 9.10
C VAL A 438 2.58 21.10 7.61
N ASN A 439 1.35 20.67 7.29
CA ASN A 439 0.89 20.49 5.92
C ASN A 439 0.63 21.84 5.23
N ASN A 440 1.17 22.01 4.04
CA ASN A 440 0.83 23.14 3.17
C ASN A 440 -0.38 22.78 2.30
N TYR A 441 -1.53 23.38 2.58
CA TYR A 441 -2.79 23.04 1.91
C TYR A 441 -2.93 23.79 0.59
N PRO A 442 -3.30 23.12 -0.54
CA PRO A 442 -3.41 23.76 -1.84
C PRO A 442 -4.58 24.76 -1.94
N LEU A 443 -5.60 24.63 -1.07
CA LEU A 443 -6.78 25.48 -1.06
C LEU A 443 -7.13 25.89 0.37
N GLY A 444 -7.55 27.18 0.56
CA GLY A 444 -7.93 27.72 1.88
C GLY A 444 -9.10 26.97 2.52
N GLN A 445 -10.12 26.58 1.73
CA GLN A 445 -11.27 25.80 2.22
C GLN A 445 -10.83 24.42 2.75
N ILE A 446 -9.87 23.78 2.08
CA ILE A 446 -9.33 22.49 2.53
C ILE A 446 -8.61 22.66 3.87
N LYS A 447 -7.78 23.69 4.01
CA LYS A 447 -7.10 24.00 5.27
C LYS A 447 -8.12 24.17 6.40
N GLN A 448 -9.14 24.98 6.19
CA GLN A 448 -10.16 25.31 7.19
C GLN A 448 -10.88 24.05 7.70
N ILE A 449 -11.44 23.23 6.80
CA ILE A 449 -12.24 22.06 7.21
C ILE A 449 -11.35 20.93 7.76
N THR A 450 -10.13 20.77 7.21
CA THR A 450 -9.20 19.73 7.69
C THR A 450 -8.72 20.04 9.10
N LEU A 451 -8.38 21.29 9.42
CA LEU A 451 -8.02 21.71 10.78
C LEU A 451 -9.22 21.62 11.73
N ALA A 452 -10.45 21.88 11.24
CA ALA A 452 -11.66 21.84 12.07
C ALA A 452 -12.06 20.41 12.47
N ASN A 453 -11.86 19.40 11.60
CA ASN A 453 -12.24 18.02 11.84
C ASN A 453 -11.04 17.11 12.23
N ARG A 454 -9.83 17.46 11.84
CA ARG A 454 -8.58 16.74 12.14
C ARG A 454 -8.67 15.23 11.86
N LYS A 455 -9.27 14.85 10.73
CA LYS A 455 -9.35 13.43 10.34
C LYS A 455 -7.96 12.89 9.96
N ILE A 456 -7.61 11.73 10.51
CA ILE A 456 -6.41 10.98 10.17
C ILE A 456 -6.76 9.55 9.76
N GLY A 457 -5.88 8.92 9.01
CA GLY A 457 -6.07 7.56 8.50
C GLY A 457 -4.90 6.64 8.83
N LEU A 458 -4.82 6.17 10.08
CA LEU A 458 -3.91 5.09 10.45
C LEU A 458 -4.41 3.78 9.88
N GLY A 459 -3.56 3.10 9.10
CA GLY A 459 -3.85 1.80 8.50
C GLY A 459 -2.76 0.77 8.74
N VAL A 460 -2.87 -0.33 8.01
CA VAL A 460 -1.92 -1.45 8.08
C VAL A 460 -1.51 -1.91 6.68
N MET A 461 -0.33 -2.54 6.59
CA MET A 461 0.16 -3.30 5.45
C MET A 461 0.86 -4.56 5.94
N GLY A 462 1.11 -5.53 5.07
CA GLY A 462 1.77 -6.77 5.45
C GLY A 462 0.87 -7.75 6.21
N PHE A 463 -0.45 -7.68 6.02
CA PHE A 463 -1.37 -8.61 6.70
C PHE A 463 -1.17 -10.06 6.25
N ALA A 464 -1.03 -10.31 4.95
CA ALA A 464 -0.74 -11.66 4.45
C ALA A 464 0.58 -12.20 5.00
N ASP A 465 1.63 -11.36 5.04
CA ASP A 465 2.91 -11.75 5.62
C ASP A 465 2.83 -12.07 7.12
N MET A 466 2.03 -11.30 7.86
CA MET A 466 1.77 -11.58 9.27
C MET A 466 1.08 -12.95 9.43
N LEU A 467 0.06 -13.25 8.63
CA LEU A 467 -0.64 -14.52 8.66
C LEU A 467 0.30 -15.71 8.34
N ILE A 468 1.15 -15.57 7.32
CA ILE A 468 2.17 -16.57 6.97
C ILE A 468 3.09 -16.84 8.16
N LYS A 469 3.62 -15.79 8.80
CA LYS A 469 4.47 -15.91 10.00
C LYS A 469 3.76 -16.57 11.17
N LEU A 470 2.46 -16.36 11.32
CA LEU A 470 1.63 -16.98 12.35
C LEU A 470 1.14 -18.40 11.99
N GLY A 471 1.41 -18.88 10.77
CA GLY A 471 0.95 -20.18 10.28
C GLY A 471 -0.56 -20.25 10.02
N ILE A 472 -1.20 -19.09 9.76
CA ILE A 472 -2.65 -18.97 9.50
C ILE A 472 -2.88 -18.86 7.99
N ARG A 473 -3.76 -19.70 7.46
CA ARG A 473 -4.20 -19.60 6.06
C ARG A 473 -5.06 -18.35 5.87
N TYR A 474 -4.79 -17.53 4.86
CA TYR A 474 -5.53 -16.30 4.57
C TYR A 474 -7.03 -16.57 4.33
N SER A 475 -7.35 -17.58 3.53
CA SER A 475 -8.73 -18.04 3.23
C SER A 475 -9.22 -19.00 4.31
N SER A 476 -9.35 -18.54 5.56
CA SER A 476 -9.84 -19.37 6.65
C SER A 476 -10.65 -18.58 7.66
N PRO A 477 -11.62 -19.23 8.36
CA PRO A 477 -12.35 -18.59 9.47
C PRO A 477 -11.41 -18.07 10.57
N GLN A 478 -10.27 -18.74 10.79
CA GLN A 478 -9.24 -18.30 11.73
C GLN A 478 -8.66 -16.95 11.34
N ALA A 479 -8.40 -16.71 10.04
CA ALA A 479 -7.89 -15.43 9.54
C ALA A 479 -8.93 -14.30 9.71
N VAL A 480 -10.21 -14.58 9.46
CA VAL A 480 -11.31 -13.61 9.66
C VAL A 480 -11.44 -13.22 11.13
N ASN A 481 -11.41 -14.20 12.04
CA ASN A 481 -11.45 -13.95 13.48
C ASN A 481 -10.21 -13.18 13.95
N PHE A 482 -9.05 -13.52 13.42
CA PHE A 482 -7.80 -12.82 13.73
C PHE A 482 -7.81 -11.39 13.20
N ALA A 483 -8.29 -11.14 11.97
CA ALA A 483 -8.46 -9.81 11.39
C ALA A 483 -9.35 -8.92 12.28
N SER A 484 -10.47 -9.47 12.72
CA SER A 484 -11.40 -8.80 13.64
C SER A 484 -10.76 -8.46 15.00
N LYS A 485 -10.02 -9.42 15.59
CA LYS A 485 -9.28 -9.21 16.85
C LYS A 485 -8.20 -8.14 16.70
N LEU A 486 -7.41 -8.21 15.62
CA LEU A 486 -6.31 -7.29 15.31
C LEU A 486 -6.85 -5.87 15.14
N MET A 487 -7.87 -5.68 14.29
CA MET A 487 -8.38 -4.34 14.00
C MET A 487 -9.12 -3.74 15.21
N ARG A 488 -9.81 -4.55 16.01
CA ARG A 488 -10.37 -4.10 17.28
C ARG A 488 -9.30 -3.57 18.23
N PHE A 489 -8.15 -4.27 18.31
CA PHE A 489 -7.01 -3.82 19.12
C PHE A 489 -6.44 -2.51 18.60
N ILE A 490 -6.18 -2.40 17.28
CA ILE A 490 -5.66 -1.18 16.67
C ILE A 490 -6.62 -0.01 16.88
N ARG A 491 -7.93 -0.22 16.71
CA ARG A 491 -8.93 0.82 16.97
C ARG A 491 -8.87 1.31 18.43
N LYS A 492 -8.82 0.38 19.38
CA LYS A 492 -8.74 0.74 20.80
C LYS A 492 -7.52 1.62 21.07
N GLU A 493 -6.34 1.15 20.67
CA GLU A 493 -5.08 1.87 20.92
C GLU A 493 -5.03 3.23 20.18
N SER A 494 -5.63 3.34 18.97
CA SER A 494 -5.67 4.60 18.23
C SER A 494 -6.65 5.61 18.83
N VAL A 495 -7.79 5.16 19.35
CA VAL A 495 -8.73 6.01 20.10
C VAL A 495 -8.11 6.48 21.40
N ASP A 496 -7.47 5.59 22.16
CA ASP A 496 -6.77 5.94 23.41
C ASP A 496 -5.64 6.97 23.16
N ALA A 497 -4.91 6.81 22.03
CA ALA A 497 -3.88 7.77 21.63
C ALA A 497 -4.49 9.15 21.27
N SER A 498 -5.61 9.17 20.55
CA SER A 498 -6.30 10.42 20.21
C SER A 498 -6.89 11.11 21.44
N ILE A 499 -7.37 10.36 22.44
CA ILE A 499 -7.79 10.90 23.74
C ILE A 499 -6.59 11.52 24.48
N ALA A 500 -5.44 10.84 24.47
CA ALA A 500 -4.22 11.35 25.10
C ALA A 500 -3.75 12.66 24.44
N LEU A 501 -3.78 12.72 23.10
CA LEU A 501 -3.48 13.96 22.36
C LEU A 501 -4.52 15.06 22.62
N ALA A 502 -5.79 14.72 22.79
CA ALA A 502 -6.82 15.71 23.13
C ALA A 502 -6.58 16.35 24.52
N LYS A 503 -6.03 15.58 25.47
CA LYS A 503 -5.62 16.14 26.78
C LYS A 503 -4.41 17.06 26.66
N GLU A 504 -3.49 16.75 25.76
CA GLU A 504 -2.25 17.52 25.54
C GLU A 504 -2.50 18.77 24.66
N ARG A 505 -3.33 18.65 23.61
CA ARG A 505 -3.44 19.65 22.53
C ARG A 505 -4.87 20.21 22.32
N GLY A 506 -5.82 19.79 23.12
CA GLY A 506 -7.25 20.10 22.95
C GLY A 506 -7.96 19.14 21.98
N VAL A 507 -9.28 19.12 22.04
CA VAL A 507 -10.14 18.36 21.10
C VAL A 507 -10.14 19.02 19.73
N PHE A 508 -10.59 18.29 18.68
CA PHE A 508 -10.77 18.89 17.37
C PHE A 508 -11.85 20.00 17.41
N PRO A 509 -11.70 21.11 16.67
CA PRO A 509 -12.56 22.29 16.81
C PRO A 509 -14.05 22.00 16.62
N ASN A 510 -14.45 21.12 15.69
CA ASN A 510 -15.84 20.73 15.46
C ASN A 510 -16.37 19.67 16.44
N PHE A 511 -15.68 19.41 17.56
CA PHE A 511 -16.06 18.39 18.54
C PHE A 511 -17.52 18.55 19.02
N ALA A 512 -17.96 19.77 19.33
CA ALA A 512 -19.32 20.03 19.79
C ALA A 512 -20.41 19.61 18.79
N LYS A 513 -20.09 19.59 17.49
CA LYS A 513 -20.97 19.18 16.38
C LYS A 513 -20.79 17.70 15.98
N SER A 514 -20.09 16.94 16.80
CA SER A 514 -19.79 15.52 16.52
C SER A 514 -20.67 14.57 17.34
N ILE A 515 -20.76 13.34 16.85
CA ILE A 515 -21.42 12.26 17.60
C ILE A 515 -20.75 12.00 18.97
N TYR A 516 -19.47 12.35 19.10
CA TYR A 516 -18.67 12.14 20.31
C TYR A 516 -19.00 13.10 21.45
N ALA A 517 -19.60 14.26 21.14
CA ALA A 517 -19.99 15.24 22.15
C ALA A 517 -21.06 14.69 23.10
N LYS A 518 -21.97 13.85 22.61
CA LYS A 518 -23.06 13.24 23.41
C LYS A 518 -22.52 12.36 24.53
N ASP A 519 -21.46 11.58 24.24
CA ASP A 519 -20.84 10.67 25.21
C ASP A 519 -19.63 11.30 25.89
N ASN A 520 -19.37 12.59 25.68
CA ASN A 520 -18.17 13.32 26.14
C ASN A 520 -16.86 12.57 25.83
N LEU A 521 -16.81 11.87 24.70
CA LEU A 521 -15.61 11.15 24.23
C LEU A 521 -14.64 12.14 23.58
N ARG A 522 -13.79 12.76 24.40
CA ARG A 522 -12.89 13.85 24.01
C ARG A 522 -11.74 13.37 23.14
N LEU A 523 -11.87 13.50 21.83
CA LEU A 523 -10.88 13.09 20.83
C LEU A 523 -10.15 14.29 20.23
N ARG A 524 -8.88 14.11 19.86
CA ARG A 524 -8.10 15.07 19.05
C ARG A 524 -8.49 15.02 17.58
N ASN A 525 -8.94 13.85 17.08
CA ASN A 525 -9.18 13.56 15.68
C ASN A 525 -10.59 13.00 15.49
N ALA A 526 -11.38 13.53 14.55
CA ALA A 526 -12.73 13.06 14.28
C ALA A 526 -12.78 11.62 13.72
N THR A 527 -11.74 11.18 13.01
CA THR A 527 -11.49 9.78 12.66
C THR A 527 -10.02 9.45 12.91
N VAL A 528 -9.71 8.20 13.25
CA VAL A 528 -8.32 7.79 13.55
C VAL A 528 -7.78 6.73 12.58
N ASN A 529 -8.63 5.90 11.97
CA ASN A 529 -8.14 4.79 11.16
C ASN A 529 -8.87 4.58 9.83
N THR A 530 -8.13 3.93 8.91
CA THR A 530 -8.59 3.54 7.57
C THR A 530 -7.76 2.34 7.09
N ILE A 531 -8.18 1.65 6.05
CA ILE A 531 -7.35 0.66 5.37
C ILE A 531 -7.11 1.13 3.93
N ALA A 532 -5.91 1.65 3.70
CA ALA A 532 -5.45 2.09 2.39
C ALA A 532 -4.86 0.93 1.57
N PRO A 533 -4.77 1.05 0.24
CA PRO A 533 -4.17 0.01 -0.61
C PRO A 533 -2.69 -0.24 -0.34
N THR A 534 -1.92 0.78 0.02
CA THR A 534 -0.48 0.76 0.32
C THR A 534 0.43 0.24 -0.80
N GLY A 535 -0.01 0.32 -2.06
CA GLY A 535 0.68 -0.29 -3.20
C GLY A 535 2.19 0.00 -3.23
N THR A 536 2.59 1.27 -3.28
CA THR A 536 4.00 1.67 -3.39
C THR A 536 4.73 1.60 -2.05
N ILE A 537 4.10 2.03 -0.96
CA ILE A 537 4.76 2.06 0.35
C ILE A 537 5.01 0.67 0.92
N SER A 538 4.22 -0.34 0.54
CA SER A 538 4.48 -1.74 0.91
C SER A 538 5.72 -2.31 0.22
N ILE A 539 6.03 -1.87 -1.02
CA ILE A 539 7.29 -2.22 -1.70
C ILE A 539 8.48 -1.64 -0.93
N ILE A 540 8.37 -0.36 -0.49
CA ILE A 540 9.41 0.28 0.32
C ILE A 540 9.59 -0.50 1.63
N ALA A 541 8.50 -0.87 2.29
CA ALA A 541 8.51 -1.60 3.55
C ALA A 541 8.83 -3.10 3.42
N GLY A 542 8.90 -3.65 2.19
CA GLY A 542 9.20 -5.04 1.92
C GLY A 542 8.15 -6.01 2.47
N CYS A 543 6.86 -5.69 2.27
CA CYS A 543 5.73 -6.51 2.73
C CYS A 543 4.57 -6.51 1.75
N SER A 544 3.57 -7.37 1.99
CA SER A 544 2.32 -7.41 1.22
C SER A 544 1.51 -6.14 1.38
N SER A 545 0.73 -5.77 0.35
CA SER A 545 -0.07 -4.55 0.35
C SER A 545 -1.29 -4.65 1.25
N GLY A 546 -1.49 -3.64 2.10
CA GLY A 546 -2.68 -3.49 2.93
C GLY A 546 -3.09 -4.79 3.63
N ILE A 547 -4.33 -5.16 3.39
CA ILE A 547 -4.92 -6.42 3.84
C ILE A 547 -5.15 -7.42 2.71
N GLU A 548 -4.52 -7.17 1.54
CA GLU A 548 -4.61 -8.08 0.40
C GLU A 548 -3.87 -9.41 0.67
N PRO A 549 -4.31 -10.54 0.06
CA PRO A 549 -3.49 -11.75 0.02
C PRO A 549 -2.25 -11.52 -0.85
N LEU A 550 -1.32 -12.46 -0.85
CA LEU A 550 -0.23 -12.42 -1.82
C LEU A 550 -0.82 -12.43 -3.23
N PHE A 551 -0.33 -11.56 -4.10
CA PHE A 551 -0.80 -11.61 -5.49
C PHE A 551 -0.15 -12.76 -6.26
N ALA A 552 1.17 -12.87 -6.14
CA ALA A 552 1.97 -13.98 -6.67
C ALA A 552 3.11 -14.32 -5.71
N ILE A 553 3.60 -15.56 -5.76
CA ILE A 553 4.72 -16.05 -4.94
C ILE A 553 6.04 -15.83 -5.65
N SER A 554 6.04 -16.01 -6.97
CA SER A 554 7.15 -15.64 -7.85
C SER A 554 6.63 -15.02 -9.13
N PHE A 555 7.34 -14.03 -9.66
CA PHE A 555 6.99 -13.35 -10.90
C PHE A 555 8.23 -12.74 -11.55
N VAL A 556 8.12 -12.50 -12.85
CA VAL A 556 9.16 -11.80 -13.60
C VAL A 556 8.78 -10.34 -13.72
N ARG A 557 9.65 -9.47 -13.25
CA ARG A 557 9.51 -8.03 -13.41
C ARG A 557 10.30 -7.55 -14.62
N ASN A 558 9.66 -6.84 -15.51
CA ASN A 558 10.34 -6.11 -16.56
C ASN A 558 10.91 -4.81 -15.98
N VAL A 559 12.23 -4.72 -15.87
CA VAL A 559 12.94 -3.52 -15.39
C VAL A 559 13.77 -2.98 -16.54
N LEU A 560 13.75 -1.65 -16.72
CA LEU A 560 14.62 -0.89 -17.64
C LEU A 560 15.04 -1.62 -18.95
N SER A 561 14.61 -1.11 -20.08
CA SER A 561 15.10 -1.50 -21.43
C SER A 561 15.20 -2.99 -21.71
N GLY A 562 14.24 -3.80 -21.19
CA GLY A 562 14.16 -5.22 -21.50
C GLY A 562 14.84 -6.17 -20.51
N THR A 563 15.45 -5.69 -19.43
CA THR A 563 15.98 -6.56 -18.38
C THR A 563 14.84 -7.17 -17.56
N LYS A 564 14.80 -8.49 -17.48
CA LYS A 564 13.82 -9.26 -16.71
C LYS A 564 14.45 -9.68 -15.38
N LEU A 565 13.88 -9.19 -14.27
CA LEU A 565 14.26 -9.64 -12.91
C LEU A 565 13.24 -10.65 -12.42
N PHE A 566 13.75 -11.77 -11.94
CA PHE A 566 12.95 -12.80 -11.29
C PHE A 566 12.82 -12.46 -9.80
N GLU A 567 11.60 -12.28 -9.33
CA GLU A 567 11.29 -11.98 -7.93
C GLU A 567 10.58 -13.14 -7.27
N ILE A 568 11.00 -13.44 -6.05
CA ILE A 568 10.42 -14.49 -5.21
C ILE A 568 10.04 -13.87 -3.87
N ASN A 569 8.89 -14.25 -3.35
CA ASN A 569 8.49 -13.83 -2.00
C ASN A 569 9.53 -14.31 -0.98
N PRO A 570 10.14 -13.40 -0.18
CA PRO A 570 11.23 -13.77 0.73
C PRO A 570 10.82 -14.75 1.83
N LEU A 571 9.55 -14.72 2.27
CA LEU A 571 9.04 -15.66 3.26
C LEU A 571 8.89 -17.06 2.68
N PHE A 572 8.46 -17.15 1.40
CA PHE A 572 8.41 -18.42 0.68
C PHE A 572 9.80 -18.98 0.47
N GLU A 573 10.74 -18.18 0.00
CA GLU A 573 12.13 -18.58 -0.20
C GLU A 573 12.73 -19.16 1.09
N ALA A 574 12.55 -18.46 2.22
CA ALA A 574 13.01 -18.92 3.52
C ALA A 574 12.35 -20.24 3.97
N ALA A 575 11.04 -20.39 3.74
CA ALA A 575 10.29 -21.60 4.10
C ALA A 575 10.70 -22.79 3.23
N ALA A 576 10.83 -22.60 1.91
CA ALA A 576 11.22 -23.63 0.95
C ALA A 576 12.67 -24.10 1.16
N LYS A 577 13.60 -23.19 1.43
CA LYS A 577 14.98 -23.51 1.81
C LYS A 577 15.04 -24.35 3.09
N LYS A 578 14.28 -24.00 4.12
CA LYS A 578 14.20 -24.76 5.38
C LYS A 578 13.71 -26.20 5.18
N ARG A 579 12.88 -26.44 4.16
CA ARG A 579 12.32 -27.76 3.80
C ARG A 579 13.09 -28.47 2.69
N HIS A 580 14.23 -27.90 2.21
CA HIS A 580 15.01 -28.42 1.09
C HIS A 580 14.21 -28.60 -0.22
N THR A 581 13.11 -27.84 -0.39
CA THR A 581 12.24 -27.87 -1.57
C THR A 581 12.47 -26.67 -2.50
N PHE A 582 13.54 -25.90 -2.27
CA PHE A 582 13.86 -24.72 -3.08
C PHE A 582 14.74 -25.13 -4.26
N ASN A 583 14.13 -25.37 -5.42
CA ASN A 583 14.82 -25.67 -6.67
C ASN A 583 14.26 -24.87 -7.86
N ARG A 584 14.97 -24.89 -9.00
CA ARG A 584 14.59 -24.14 -10.20
C ARG A 584 13.30 -24.67 -10.85
N GLU A 585 13.02 -25.94 -10.76
CA GLU A 585 11.85 -26.59 -11.35
C GLU A 585 10.57 -26.14 -10.65
N ILE A 586 10.55 -26.19 -9.32
CA ILE A 586 9.43 -25.69 -8.51
C ILE A 586 9.20 -24.20 -8.78
N LEU A 587 10.27 -23.38 -8.85
CA LEU A 587 10.13 -21.95 -9.14
C LEU A 587 9.57 -21.70 -10.55
N ALA A 588 9.95 -22.48 -11.53
CA ALA A 588 9.40 -22.40 -12.88
C ALA A 588 7.92 -22.81 -12.93
N GLU A 589 7.52 -23.84 -12.17
CA GLU A 589 6.13 -24.24 -12.05
C GLU A 589 5.28 -23.19 -11.34
N ILE A 590 5.78 -22.61 -10.23
CA ILE A 590 5.10 -21.50 -9.54
C ILE A 590 4.91 -20.33 -10.50
N ALA A 591 5.94 -19.98 -11.26
CA ALA A 591 5.85 -18.88 -12.22
C ALA A 591 4.90 -19.20 -13.40
N ARG A 592 4.66 -20.45 -13.72
CA ARG A 592 3.67 -20.86 -14.73
C ARG A 592 2.24 -20.81 -14.22
N HIS A 593 2.01 -21.25 -12.99
CA HIS A 593 0.66 -21.43 -12.44
C HIS A 593 0.21 -20.26 -11.56
N GLY A 594 1.12 -19.39 -11.13
CA GLY A 594 0.83 -18.29 -10.21
C GLY A 594 0.41 -18.73 -8.80
N SER A 595 0.34 -20.06 -8.55
CA SER A 595 -0.12 -20.68 -7.31
C SER A 595 0.74 -21.90 -6.96
N LEU A 596 0.79 -22.23 -5.66
CA LEU A 596 1.44 -23.46 -5.16
C LEU A 596 0.48 -24.66 -5.07
N GLN A 597 -0.83 -24.43 -5.15
CA GLN A 597 -1.81 -25.41 -4.69
C GLN A 597 -1.72 -26.73 -5.48
N ASN A 598 -1.45 -26.65 -6.78
CA ASN A 598 -1.41 -27.82 -7.68
C ASN A 598 0.00 -28.41 -7.89
N ILE A 599 1.05 -27.87 -7.27
CA ILE A 599 2.42 -28.34 -7.43
C ILE A 599 2.68 -29.49 -6.44
N LYS A 600 2.90 -30.72 -6.94
CA LYS A 600 3.00 -31.92 -6.10
C LYS A 600 4.14 -31.86 -5.08
N ASP A 601 5.30 -31.38 -5.50
CA ASP A 601 6.55 -31.40 -4.72
C ASP A 601 6.66 -30.32 -3.63
N VAL A 602 5.64 -29.46 -3.49
CA VAL A 602 5.59 -28.48 -2.41
C VAL A 602 4.89 -29.07 -1.19
N PRO A 603 5.52 -29.05 0.01
CA PRO A 603 4.93 -29.56 1.25
C PRO A 603 3.58 -28.92 1.60
N ALA A 604 2.67 -29.71 2.18
CA ALA A 604 1.31 -29.27 2.51
C ALA A 604 1.26 -28.12 3.52
N ASP A 605 2.21 -28.05 4.45
CA ASP A 605 2.32 -26.96 5.43
C ASP A 605 2.71 -25.63 4.77
N ILE A 606 3.51 -25.65 3.71
CA ILE A 606 3.83 -24.48 2.88
C ILE A 606 2.60 -24.09 2.05
N LYS A 607 1.98 -25.02 1.33
CA LYS A 607 0.76 -24.75 0.55
C LYS A 607 -0.36 -24.13 1.40
N LYS A 608 -0.46 -24.57 2.65
CA LYS A 608 -1.49 -24.07 3.59
C LYS A 608 -1.43 -22.56 3.78
N VAL A 609 -0.24 -21.98 3.91
CA VAL A 609 -0.08 -20.57 4.30
C VAL A 609 0.26 -19.64 3.12
N PHE A 610 0.88 -20.18 2.07
CA PHE A 610 1.21 -19.41 0.87
C PHE A 610 0.10 -19.54 -0.17
N VAL A 611 -0.99 -18.78 0.06
CA VAL A 611 -2.11 -18.66 -0.89
C VAL A 611 -2.05 -17.33 -1.62
N THR A 612 -2.35 -17.36 -2.92
CA THR A 612 -2.41 -16.16 -3.76
C THR A 612 -3.84 -15.63 -3.85
N ALA A 613 -4.01 -14.44 -4.40
CA ALA A 613 -5.32 -13.80 -4.57
C ALA A 613 -6.31 -14.68 -5.36
N PHE A 614 -5.80 -15.53 -6.25
CA PHE A 614 -6.61 -16.43 -7.08
C PHE A 614 -6.94 -17.75 -6.40
N ASP A 615 -6.23 -18.10 -5.30
CA ASP A 615 -6.54 -19.25 -4.46
C ASP A 615 -7.64 -18.93 -3.42
N VAL A 616 -8.00 -17.67 -3.26
CA VAL A 616 -8.97 -17.18 -2.27
C VAL A 616 -10.33 -17.00 -2.94
N LYS A 617 -11.36 -17.64 -2.37
CA LYS A 617 -12.72 -17.49 -2.88
C LYS A 617 -13.23 -16.05 -2.71
N PRO A 618 -14.06 -15.54 -3.63
CA PRO A 618 -14.61 -14.18 -3.54
C PRO A 618 -15.27 -13.85 -2.20
N GLN A 619 -16.01 -14.80 -1.64
CA GLN A 619 -16.68 -14.66 -0.34
C GLN A 619 -15.68 -14.51 0.82
N GLU A 620 -14.53 -15.18 0.74
CA GLU A 620 -13.46 -15.09 1.76
C GLU A 620 -12.78 -13.74 1.71
N HIS A 621 -12.58 -13.16 0.50
CA HIS A 621 -12.10 -11.79 0.35
C HIS A 621 -13.00 -10.79 1.08
N ILE A 622 -14.33 -10.89 0.88
CA ILE A 622 -15.28 -9.96 1.51
C ILE A 622 -15.34 -10.15 3.02
N GLN A 623 -15.24 -11.39 3.52
CA GLN A 623 -15.23 -11.66 4.96
C GLN A 623 -14.05 -10.99 5.65
N ILE A 624 -12.85 -11.02 5.05
CA ILE A 624 -11.68 -10.28 5.55
C ILE A 624 -11.95 -8.78 5.52
N GLN A 625 -12.45 -8.23 4.40
CA GLN A 625 -12.81 -6.82 4.29
C GLN A 625 -13.80 -6.39 5.39
N ALA A 626 -14.86 -7.14 5.58
CA ALA A 626 -15.89 -6.86 6.59
C ALA A 626 -15.33 -6.95 8.02
N ALA A 627 -14.43 -7.91 8.30
CA ALA A 627 -13.79 -8.05 9.59
C ALA A 627 -12.97 -6.81 9.97
N PHE A 628 -12.25 -6.22 9.00
CA PHE A 628 -11.56 -4.95 9.19
C PHE A 628 -12.53 -3.78 9.27
N GLN A 629 -13.53 -3.70 8.35
CA GLN A 629 -14.49 -2.58 8.30
C GLN A 629 -15.28 -2.43 9.61
N LYS A 630 -15.56 -3.51 10.31
CA LYS A 630 -16.26 -3.49 11.59
C LYS A 630 -15.63 -2.54 12.61
N TYR A 631 -14.31 -2.41 12.57
CA TYR A 631 -13.52 -1.61 13.52
C TYR A 631 -12.75 -0.46 12.85
N THR A 632 -13.09 -0.12 11.60
CA THR A 632 -12.49 0.99 10.86
C THR A 632 -13.45 2.18 10.81
N ASP A 633 -12.99 3.36 11.22
CA ASP A 633 -13.80 4.61 11.22
C ASP A 633 -14.15 5.05 9.80
N ASN A 634 -13.12 5.17 8.95
CA ASN A 634 -13.28 5.50 7.54
C ASN A 634 -13.74 4.24 6.78
N ALA A 635 -13.19 3.96 5.61
CA ALA A 635 -13.53 2.78 4.85
C ALA A 635 -12.31 1.85 4.65
N VAL A 636 -12.52 0.76 3.96
CA VAL A 636 -11.52 -0.27 3.68
C VAL A 636 -11.38 -0.41 2.18
N SER A 637 -10.21 -0.07 1.65
CA SER A 637 -9.85 -0.38 0.27
C SER A 637 -9.40 -1.83 0.18
N LYS A 638 -10.13 -2.63 -0.58
CA LYS A 638 -9.80 -4.01 -0.88
C LYS A 638 -10.41 -4.43 -2.21
N THR A 639 -9.59 -5.08 -3.05
CA THR A 639 -10.04 -5.65 -4.30
C THR A 639 -10.52 -7.09 -4.10
N ILE A 640 -11.71 -7.40 -4.62
CA ILE A 640 -12.17 -8.77 -4.76
C ILE A 640 -11.67 -9.29 -6.11
N ASN A 641 -10.63 -10.10 -6.07
CA ASN A 641 -10.08 -10.69 -7.28
C ASN A 641 -10.93 -11.88 -7.72
N LEU A 642 -11.32 -11.90 -8.98
CA LEU A 642 -12.14 -12.92 -9.61
C LEU A 642 -11.35 -13.61 -10.73
N PRO A 643 -11.44 -14.92 -10.86
CA PRO A 643 -10.86 -15.63 -12.00
C PRO A 643 -11.57 -15.24 -13.30
N ASN A 644 -10.97 -15.57 -14.44
CA ASN A 644 -11.51 -15.20 -15.74
C ASN A 644 -12.89 -15.83 -16.05
N ASP A 645 -13.12 -17.04 -15.53
CA ASP A 645 -14.35 -17.81 -15.66
C ASP A 645 -15.46 -17.43 -14.66
N ALA A 646 -15.20 -16.45 -13.79
CA ALA A 646 -16.21 -15.94 -12.86
C ALA A 646 -17.46 -15.43 -13.61
N THR A 647 -18.63 -15.78 -13.11
CA THR A 647 -19.92 -15.46 -13.71
C THR A 647 -20.45 -14.09 -13.26
N VAL A 648 -21.46 -13.60 -13.98
CA VAL A 648 -22.21 -12.40 -13.59
C VAL A 648 -22.90 -12.61 -12.22
N GLU A 649 -23.33 -13.84 -11.93
CA GLU A 649 -23.98 -14.18 -10.65
C GLU A 649 -22.98 -14.15 -9.47
N ASP A 650 -21.72 -14.47 -9.71
CA ASP A 650 -20.67 -14.29 -8.69
C ASP A 650 -20.54 -12.81 -8.31
N VAL A 651 -20.50 -11.90 -9.27
CA VAL A 651 -20.45 -10.46 -9.01
C VAL A 651 -21.71 -9.99 -8.27
N ARG A 652 -22.88 -10.46 -8.68
CA ARG A 652 -24.17 -10.15 -8.01
C ARG A 652 -24.11 -10.56 -6.54
N SER A 653 -23.75 -11.80 -6.27
CA SER A 653 -23.70 -12.35 -4.91
C SER A 653 -22.71 -11.57 -4.02
N ILE A 654 -21.56 -11.17 -4.59
CA ILE A 654 -20.52 -10.39 -3.93
C ILE A 654 -21.05 -9.01 -3.53
N TYR A 655 -21.71 -8.28 -4.43
CA TYR A 655 -22.25 -6.96 -4.15
C TYR A 655 -23.36 -6.99 -3.09
N LEU A 656 -24.24 -7.99 -3.14
CA LEU A 656 -25.27 -8.20 -2.12
C LEU A 656 -24.66 -8.56 -0.76
N MET A 657 -23.62 -9.41 -0.75
CA MET A 657 -22.92 -9.80 0.46
C MET A 657 -22.19 -8.62 1.11
N ALA A 658 -21.55 -7.75 0.34
CA ALA A 658 -20.87 -6.55 0.85
C ALA A 658 -21.86 -5.62 1.58
N HIS A 659 -23.05 -5.38 1.02
CA HIS A 659 -24.12 -4.64 1.68
C HIS A 659 -24.58 -5.32 2.99
N LYS A 660 -24.82 -6.63 2.94
CA LYS A 660 -25.25 -7.42 4.12
C LYS A 660 -24.23 -7.36 5.26
N LEU A 661 -22.93 -7.37 4.93
CA LEU A 661 -21.81 -7.32 5.89
C LEU A 661 -21.44 -5.89 6.31
N LYS A 662 -22.22 -4.87 5.90
CA LYS A 662 -21.97 -3.48 6.28
C LYS A 662 -20.61 -2.94 5.86
N CYS A 663 -20.09 -3.36 4.71
CA CYS A 663 -19.00 -2.71 4.05
C CYS A 663 -19.42 -1.30 3.61
N LYS A 664 -18.48 -0.35 3.57
CA LYS A 664 -18.75 1.04 3.11
C LYS A 664 -18.56 1.21 1.59
N GLY A 665 -17.82 0.29 0.96
CA GLY A 665 -17.62 0.25 -0.47
C GLY A 665 -17.16 -1.14 -0.91
N ILE A 666 -17.18 -1.40 -2.20
CA ILE A 666 -16.68 -2.63 -2.79
C ILE A 666 -16.21 -2.40 -4.22
N THR A 667 -15.08 -3.00 -4.56
CA THR A 667 -14.49 -3.03 -5.89
C THR A 667 -14.13 -4.46 -6.26
N ILE A 668 -14.41 -4.85 -7.50
CA ILE A 668 -14.02 -6.15 -8.05
C ILE A 668 -12.96 -5.98 -9.14
N TYR A 669 -12.18 -7.02 -9.36
CA TYR A 669 -11.32 -7.16 -10.53
C TYR A 669 -11.42 -8.59 -11.05
N ARG A 670 -11.97 -8.75 -12.26
CA ARG A 670 -11.98 -10.04 -12.95
C ARG A 670 -10.78 -10.11 -13.89
N TYR A 671 -10.01 -11.19 -13.80
CA TYR A 671 -8.85 -11.39 -14.64
C TYR A 671 -9.24 -11.35 -16.14
N GLY A 672 -8.47 -10.65 -16.95
CA GLY A 672 -8.74 -10.50 -18.39
C GLY A 672 -9.67 -9.35 -18.79
N THR A 673 -10.18 -8.54 -17.84
CA THR A 673 -11.10 -7.42 -18.18
C THR A 673 -10.41 -6.15 -18.67
N LYS A 674 -9.10 -5.99 -18.41
CA LYS A 674 -8.32 -4.82 -18.85
C LYS A 674 -7.28 -5.23 -19.89
N ALA A 675 -7.13 -4.45 -20.97
CA ALA A 675 -6.20 -4.70 -22.07
C ALA A 675 -4.73 -4.67 -21.58
N GLU A 676 -4.40 -3.76 -20.66
CA GLU A 676 -3.10 -3.71 -19.97
C GLU A 676 -3.24 -4.30 -18.59
N GLN A 677 -2.77 -5.52 -18.42
CA GLN A 677 -2.72 -6.18 -17.13
C GLN A 677 -1.37 -5.94 -16.47
N VAL A 678 -1.39 -5.48 -15.24
CA VAL A 678 -0.19 -5.25 -14.43
C VAL A 678 0.54 -6.56 -14.11
N LEU A 679 -0.22 -7.66 -14.05
CA LEU A 679 0.29 -9.02 -13.99
C LEU A 679 -0.44 -9.88 -15.03
N SER A 680 0.30 -10.50 -15.92
CA SER A 680 -0.22 -11.40 -16.94
C SER A 680 0.17 -12.85 -16.62
N PHE A 681 -0.83 -13.72 -16.68
CA PHE A 681 -0.64 -15.17 -16.65
C PHE A 681 -0.48 -15.74 -18.07
N PRO A 682 0.09 -16.92 -18.17
CA PRO A 682 0.55 -17.45 -19.44
C PRO A 682 -0.48 -17.96 -20.46
N GLU A 683 -1.74 -18.04 -20.12
CA GLU A 683 -2.76 -18.68 -20.98
C GLU A 683 -3.45 -17.77 -22.00
N THR A 684 -2.99 -16.54 -22.21
CA THR A 684 -3.53 -15.69 -23.31
C THR A 684 -2.84 -15.97 -24.63
N PRO A 685 -3.59 -16.18 -25.73
CA PRO A 685 -3.06 -16.67 -27.03
C PRO A 685 -2.09 -15.75 -27.78
N HIS A 686 -1.75 -14.59 -27.23
CA HIS A 686 -0.98 -13.55 -27.96
C HIS A 686 0.49 -13.39 -27.52
N VAL A 687 1.02 -14.20 -26.61
CA VAL A 687 2.43 -14.09 -26.19
C VAL A 687 3.23 -15.31 -26.63
N LYS A 688 4.18 -15.12 -27.54
CA LYS A 688 5.10 -16.17 -28.02
C LYS A 688 6.10 -16.62 -26.93
N PRO A 689 6.43 -17.91 -26.82
CA PRO A 689 7.22 -18.49 -25.73
C PRO A 689 8.72 -18.14 -25.74
N PHE A 690 9.38 -18.13 -24.57
CA PHE A 690 10.80 -17.83 -24.38
C PHE A 690 11.59 -19.07 -23.87
N ASN A 691 12.75 -19.39 -24.46
CA ASN A 691 13.57 -20.54 -24.10
C ASN A 691 14.82 -20.13 -23.29
N PHE A 692 14.95 -20.69 -22.08
CA PHE A 692 15.97 -20.30 -21.08
C PHE A 692 17.40 -20.83 -21.37
N ALA A 693 17.54 -21.87 -22.18
CA ALA A 693 18.84 -22.53 -22.37
C ALA A 693 19.70 -21.91 -23.51
N GLN A 694 19.10 -21.17 -24.43
CA GLN A 694 19.82 -20.71 -25.63
C GLN A 694 19.47 -19.27 -26.05
N GLY A 695 18.77 -18.47 -25.24
CA GLY A 695 18.33 -17.14 -25.66
C GLY A 695 17.37 -17.15 -26.87
N ARG A 696 16.86 -18.32 -27.26
CA ARG A 696 15.96 -18.53 -28.41
C ARG A 696 14.61 -19.11 -28.00
N ARG A 697 13.58 -18.71 -28.74
CA ARG A 697 12.14 -18.98 -28.62
C ARG A 697 11.79 -20.43 -28.27
N GLY A 698 11.12 -20.67 -27.14
CA GLY A 698 10.59 -22.00 -26.87
C GLY A 698 10.09 -22.35 -25.47
N ALA A 699 9.98 -21.44 -24.51
CA ALA A 699 9.38 -21.77 -23.20
C ALA A 699 8.06 -21.02 -22.97
N LYS A 700 7.06 -21.79 -22.60
CA LYS A 700 5.74 -21.31 -22.23
C LYS A 700 5.79 -20.70 -20.83
N TYR A 701 5.47 -19.39 -20.69
CA TYR A 701 4.65 -18.85 -19.61
C TYR A 701 5.32 -18.56 -18.26
N LEU A 702 5.59 -17.29 -18.00
CA LEU A 702 5.97 -16.78 -16.69
C LEU A 702 5.00 -15.67 -16.28
N VAL A 703 4.59 -15.61 -15.02
CA VAL A 703 3.88 -14.45 -14.49
C VAL A 703 4.79 -13.24 -14.63
N THR A 704 4.36 -12.24 -15.38
CA THR A 704 5.14 -11.02 -15.62
C THR A 704 4.47 -9.83 -14.93
N ALA A 705 5.28 -9.03 -14.25
CA ALA A 705 4.83 -7.76 -13.67
C ALA A 705 5.31 -6.61 -14.54
N GLY A 706 4.44 -5.66 -14.84
CA GLY A 706 4.82 -4.42 -15.49
C GLY A 706 5.76 -3.57 -14.62
N PRO A 707 6.50 -2.61 -15.21
CA PRO A 707 7.44 -1.76 -14.46
C PRO A 707 6.76 -0.91 -13.39
N GLU A 708 5.44 -0.74 -13.49
CA GLU A 708 4.63 0.03 -12.56
C GLU A 708 3.89 -0.83 -11.52
N TYR A 709 4.10 -2.15 -11.53
CA TYR A 709 3.46 -3.04 -10.58
C TYR A 709 3.89 -2.71 -9.15
N SER A 710 2.95 -2.29 -8.35
CA SER A 710 3.15 -1.86 -6.96
C SER A 710 2.71 -2.90 -5.92
N GLY A 711 2.56 -4.16 -6.33
CA GLY A 711 2.37 -5.28 -5.40
C GLY A 711 0.98 -5.45 -4.78
N GLY A 712 0.01 -4.57 -5.05
CA GLY A 712 -1.27 -4.59 -4.33
C GLY A 712 -2.52 -4.29 -5.12
N CYS A 713 -2.41 -3.74 -6.32
CA CYS A 713 -3.58 -3.45 -7.12
C CYS A 713 -3.48 -4.12 -8.50
N ALA A 714 -4.37 -5.06 -8.75
CA ALA A 714 -4.47 -5.75 -10.03
C ALA A 714 -4.99 -4.83 -11.15
N THR A 715 -5.53 -3.66 -10.80
CA THR A 715 -6.21 -2.77 -11.75
C THR A 715 -5.29 -1.80 -12.48
N GLY A 716 -4.00 -1.70 -12.11
CA GLY A 716 -3.07 -0.72 -12.69
C GLY A 716 -3.39 0.74 -12.36
N THR A 717 -4.57 1.02 -11.78
CA THR A 717 -5.03 2.36 -11.40
C THR A 717 -4.73 2.70 -9.94
N CYS A 718 -4.36 1.71 -9.12
CA CYS A 718 -3.89 1.96 -7.76
C CYS A 718 -2.41 2.35 -7.76
N VAL A 719 -2.10 3.47 -8.36
CA VAL A 719 -0.77 4.08 -8.31
C VAL A 719 -0.76 5.02 -7.10
N PHE A 720 -0.72 4.44 -5.90
CA PHE A 720 -0.60 5.20 -4.65
C PHE A 720 0.67 4.90 -3.91
#